data_bc620e60f8d4b18bcda2ed1511eaf82e
#
_entry.id   bc620e60f8d4b18bcda2ed1511eaf82e
#
_cell.length_a   1.000
_cell.length_b   1.000
_cell.length_c   1.000
_cell.angle_alpha   90.00
_cell.angle_beta   90.00
_cell.angle_gamma   90.00
#
_symmetry.space_group_name_H-M   'P 1'
#
loop_
_entity.id
_entity.type
_entity.pdbx_description
1 polymer ?
#
loop_
_entity_poly.entity_id
_entity_poly.type
_entity_poly.pdbx_seq_one_letter_code
_entity_poly.pdbx_strand_id
1 'polypeptide(L)'
;MTRYALAIAFASSVLTSYAVRPAAPDRPTVKRIFREARVTRGNTNILKVQPIDDASWLWLPGDSGMMQLGERKLGSHSNNGGLMNPIFLKFRNEFEVKEGDGKLVIDVSADERYFLTCDGTFVSRGPNRSTVENWQYNTYEIDGLKPGRHILEATVWRIGDKSPLAQLSWRGGFILKANEAYDERLTTGVAKWKVGKLSGIEPAGADDGAWGTGSQWKITGSGIVVAEPSAWTDAEVVRAVAGQRGPHIYGARTKGWMLFPSQIPDQTENSVTPGRVVAATHEAGWRANHVYTEAETKAPEVKAFNDFLAGKTTRFTVPARTKLQLAWDLGRYICAYPEVDLGAAKGARFSWNWTEASHRGTDYLKGGEPGARDAIIGRYLGGFGDTFIPDAAKGGTFTTPWFRCGKWCRLDIETGDEPLHILDISLTESRYPLEMESAFASKDDASLADIRRISARAMQMCCHEMLFDCPFYEQQMYPGDTRVQLNVISAMSRDDRMIKRAIELYDLGTRDDGQCPFNWPTRGAQEGATYTLCYLLMYGDYAMNHADRAWLRARLPGLRKSMSGMELYENADGLLENLPGWSFMDWVVGWDWDGTAPGGRFGEGVNAEANLLWVLAMKSAALTERALGHELQARYWDEKREKLAAKIVETFWCAERGLFASTPKKRDFSEHAQCLALLGDVLPADKAEVCFRHLISDDDLKRCTVYFSYYLFETYFKFGRGDLFLKRLDLWRDYVKKGLTTTQESPDWTDEKGGQHESRSDCHAWGAHPIWFMQTGLAGIRSAAPFFVKVRVAPCPGNLTELRAKHPHPQGFIEVDLKFDSGKASGMVKTPVPGTFVFGGQSIPLVVGENAIR
;
A
#
# COMPACT_ATOMS: atom_id res chain seq x y z
N MET A 1 0.36 -3.35 53.65
CA MET A 1 1.38 -4.19 52.98
C MET A 1 0.63 -5.24 52.20
N THR A 2 0.53 -5.16 50.93
CA THR A 2 0.57 -6.28 49.98
C THR A 2 0.33 -5.65 48.60
N ARG A 3 1.39 -5.62 47.77
CA ARG A 3 1.39 -5.13 46.40
C ARG A 3 0.66 -6.17 45.55
N TYR A 4 -0.43 -5.79 44.91
CA TYR A 4 -0.97 -6.51 43.78
C TYR A 4 -0.43 -5.86 42.49
N ALA A 5 0.57 -6.52 41.91
CA ALA A 5 0.96 -6.30 40.52
C ALA A 5 -0.11 -6.99 39.65
N LEU A 6 -1.02 -6.21 39.06
CA LEU A 6 -1.98 -6.70 38.08
C LEU A 6 -1.26 -6.68 36.72
N ALA A 7 -0.71 -7.82 36.32
CA ALA A 7 -0.25 -8.06 34.96
C ALA A 7 -1.50 -8.00 34.04
N ILE A 8 -1.54 -7.04 33.13
CA ILE A 8 -2.57 -6.95 32.09
C ILE A 8 -2.28 -8.08 31.10
N ALA A 9 -2.97 -9.19 31.26
CA ALA A 9 -3.03 -10.24 30.25
C ALA A 9 -3.91 -9.73 29.12
N PHE A 10 -3.31 -9.26 28.03
CA PHE A 10 -3.99 -9.16 26.75
C PHE A 10 -4.31 -10.59 26.31
N ALA A 11 -5.58 -10.92 26.24
CA ALA A 11 -6.02 -12.18 25.69
C ALA A 11 -5.54 -12.26 24.22
N SER A 12 -4.47 -13.03 24.01
CA SER A 12 -4.04 -13.52 22.72
C SER A 12 -5.09 -14.52 22.25
N SER A 13 -6.14 -14.05 21.61
CA SER A 13 -7.07 -14.93 20.96
C SER A 13 -6.42 -15.51 19.70
N VAL A 14 -6.14 -16.80 19.75
CA VAL A 14 -5.87 -17.70 18.64
C VAL A 14 -4.63 -17.34 17.80
N LEU A 15 -3.46 -17.48 18.39
CA LEU A 15 -2.27 -17.86 17.66
C LEU A 15 -2.40 -19.36 17.34
N THR A 16 -2.97 -19.68 16.17
CA THR A 16 -2.68 -20.96 15.53
C THR A 16 -1.17 -21.00 15.36
N SER A 17 -0.53 -21.96 15.98
CA SER A 17 0.92 -22.20 15.91
C SER A 17 1.31 -22.40 14.45
N TYR A 18 1.90 -21.38 13.85
CA TYR A 18 2.56 -21.49 12.55
C TYR A 18 3.88 -22.22 12.77
N ALA A 19 4.10 -23.31 12.07
CA ALA A 19 5.40 -23.95 12.03
C ALA A 19 6.37 -23.05 11.27
N VAL A 20 7.15 -22.25 11.99
CA VAL A 20 8.33 -21.58 11.44
C VAL A 20 9.40 -22.66 11.27
N ARG A 21 9.86 -22.90 10.03
CA ARG A 21 11.00 -23.81 9.81
C ARG A 21 12.20 -23.32 10.61
N PRO A 22 12.83 -24.16 11.45
CA PRO A 22 14.03 -23.76 12.19
C PRO A 22 15.17 -23.47 11.20
N ALA A 23 15.85 -22.34 11.40
CA ALA A 23 17.06 -22.01 10.62
C ALA A 23 18.14 -23.09 10.86
N ALA A 24 18.77 -23.54 9.77
CA ALA A 24 19.90 -24.46 9.88
C ALA A 24 21.07 -23.75 10.60
N PRO A 25 21.74 -24.40 11.56
CA PRO A 25 22.69 -23.76 12.48
C PRO A 25 23.98 -23.20 11.87
N ASP A 26 24.25 -23.40 10.57
CA ASP A 26 25.48 -23.01 9.88
C ASP A 26 25.28 -22.01 8.72
N ARG A 27 24.15 -21.34 8.63
CA ARG A 27 23.89 -20.36 7.55
C ARG A 27 24.38 -18.97 7.96
N PRO A 28 24.92 -18.17 6.99
CA PRO A 28 25.27 -16.79 7.27
C PRO A 28 24.03 -15.99 7.66
N THR A 29 24.21 -15.01 8.54
CA THR A 29 23.15 -14.08 8.94
C THR A 29 23.17 -12.88 8.02
N VAL A 30 21.97 -12.44 7.60
CA VAL A 30 21.79 -11.27 6.73
C VAL A 30 21.10 -10.17 7.51
N LYS A 31 21.66 -8.97 7.49
CA LYS A 31 21.12 -7.79 8.16
C LYS A 31 20.98 -6.62 7.19
N ARG A 32 19.81 -6.02 7.14
CA ARG A 32 19.57 -4.78 6.42
C ARG A 32 20.27 -3.61 7.10
N ILE A 33 21.02 -2.79 6.34
CA ILE A 33 21.66 -1.55 6.81
C ILE A 33 21.02 -0.37 6.08
N PHE A 34 20.70 0.70 6.85
CA PHE A 34 20.25 1.96 6.27
C PHE A 34 21.43 2.90 6.10
N ARG A 35 21.64 3.38 4.87
CA ARG A 35 22.62 4.43 4.59
C ARG A 35 21.91 5.77 4.46
N GLU A 36 22.57 6.82 4.92
CA GLU A 36 22.11 8.18 4.63
C GLU A 36 22.55 8.59 3.22
N ALA A 37 21.65 9.26 2.50
CA ALA A 37 22.00 9.87 1.23
C ALA A 37 22.97 11.03 1.49
N ARG A 38 24.25 10.89 1.08
CA ARG A 38 25.26 11.92 1.26
C ARG A 38 25.25 12.86 0.07
N VAL A 39 24.83 14.10 0.29
CA VAL A 39 25.09 15.21 -0.63
C VAL A 39 26.37 15.90 -0.19
N THR A 40 27.52 15.52 -0.78
CA THR A 40 28.78 16.25 -0.54
C THR A 40 28.86 17.44 -1.48
N ARG A 41 28.78 18.66 -0.94
CA ARG A 41 29.21 19.86 -1.63
C ARG A 41 30.73 19.99 -1.46
N GLY A 42 31.50 19.53 -2.43
CA GLY A 42 32.93 19.77 -2.52
C GLY A 42 33.23 20.91 -3.47
N ASN A 43 34.41 21.57 -3.31
CA ASN A 43 34.91 22.62 -4.19
C ASN A 43 35.19 22.14 -5.64
N THR A 44 35.11 20.87 -5.90
CA THR A 44 35.10 20.27 -7.21
C THR A 44 33.70 19.75 -7.45
N ASN A 45 33.08 20.25 -8.42
CA ASN A 45 31.70 19.97 -8.88
C ASN A 45 31.36 18.48 -9.16
N ILE A 46 31.95 17.51 -8.51
CA ILE A 46 31.66 16.07 -8.63
C ILE A 46 30.89 15.66 -7.40
N LEU A 47 29.58 15.45 -7.54
CA LEU A 47 28.76 14.81 -6.53
C LEU A 47 29.00 13.28 -6.56
N LYS A 48 30.10 12.81 -5.95
CA LYS A 48 30.18 11.41 -5.53
C LYS A 48 29.23 11.21 -4.36
N VAL A 49 28.04 10.71 -4.63
CA VAL A 49 26.96 10.76 -3.65
C VAL A 49 26.86 9.47 -2.88
N GLN A 50 27.20 8.31 -3.47
CA GLN A 50 27.00 7.01 -2.85
C GLN A 50 28.14 6.05 -3.17
N PRO A 51 28.51 5.12 -2.26
CA PRO A 51 29.52 4.10 -2.56
C PRO A 51 29.24 3.28 -3.82
N ILE A 52 27.97 2.96 -4.08
CA ILE A 52 27.54 2.19 -5.25
C ILE A 52 27.82 2.91 -6.59
N ASP A 53 28.03 4.22 -6.58
CA ASP A 53 28.37 4.99 -7.79
C ASP A 53 29.75 4.62 -8.36
N ASP A 54 30.59 3.92 -7.60
CA ASP A 54 31.89 3.41 -8.06
C ASP A 54 31.77 2.04 -8.77
N ALA A 55 30.60 1.39 -8.75
CA ALA A 55 30.32 0.14 -9.46
C ALA A 55 29.75 0.38 -10.86
N SER A 56 29.75 -0.64 -11.69
CA SER A 56 29.19 -0.57 -13.06
C SER A 56 27.98 -1.48 -13.22
N TRP A 57 27.02 -1.03 -14.02
CA TRP A 57 25.88 -1.85 -14.39
C TRP A 57 26.28 -2.96 -15.36
N LEU A 58 25.86 -4.17 -15.09
CA LEU A 58 26.12 -5.36 -15.92
C LEU A 58 24.84 -5.83 -16.60
N TRP A 59 24.98 -6.43 -17.78
CA TRP A 59 23.90 -7.10 -18.49
C TRP A 59 24.40 -8.26 -19.36
N LEU A 60 23.46 -8.94 -20.06
CA LEU A 60 23.76 -10.01 -21.03
C LEU A 60 24.38 -9.41 -22.29
N PRO A 61 25.56 -9.92 -22.75
CA PRO A 61 26.16 -9.47 -23.99
C PRO A 61 25.24 -9.61 -25.20
N GLY A 62 25.19 -8.57 -26.03
CA GLY A 62 24.35 -8.53 -27.22
C GLY A 62 22.88 -8.24 -27.01
N ASP A 63 22.37 -8.19 -25.76
CA ASP A 63 21.06 -7.65 -25.44
C ASP A 63 21.20 -6.17 -25.10
N SER A 64 20.60 -5.28 -25.89
CA SER A 64 20.69 -3.83 -25.65
C SER A 64 20.14 -3.42 -24.28
N GLY A 65 19.29 -4.25 -23.68
CA GLY A 65 18.59 -3.95 -22.45
C GLY A 65 17.60 -2.78 -22.54
N MET A 66 17.54 -2.07 -23.66
CA MET A 66 16.79 -0.82 -23.83
C MET A 66 15.30 -1.08 -24.03
N MET A 67 14.47 -0.28 -23.36
CA MET A 67 13.07 -0.14 -23.73
C MET A 67 12.96 0.62 -25.05
N GLN A 68 12.30 0.04 -26.05
CA GLN A 68 11.82 0.81 -27.18
C GLN A 68 10.60 1.59 -26.70
N LEU A 69 10.79 2.87 -26.42
CA LEU A 69 9.69 3.79 -26.09
C LEU A 69 8.89 4.00 -27.38
N GLY A 70 7.79 3.28 -27.56
CA GLY A 70 6.75 3.65 -28.51
C GLY A 70 6.10 4.97 -28.08
N GLU A 71 5.57 5.71 -29.07
CA GLU A 71 4.85 6.96 -28.80
C GLU A 71 3.69 6.70 -27.81
N ARG A 72 3.76 7.31 -26.63
CA ARG A 72 2.68 7.29 -25.65
C ARG A 72 1.49 8.06 -26.18
N LYS A 73 0.36 7.40 -26.39
CA LYS A 73 -0.93 8.08 -26.47
C LYS A 73 -1.40 8.33 -25.03
N LEU A 74 -1.42 9.59 -24.62
CA LEU A 74 -2.07 10.01 -23.37
C LEU A 74 -3.53 9.53 -23.38
N GLY A 75 -3.96 8.88 -22.29
CA GLY A 75 -5.37 8.54 -22.05
C GLY A 75 -5.83 7.17 -22.53
N SER A 76 -4.97 6.28 -23.03
CA SER A 76 -5.37 4.89 -23.29
C SER A 76 -4.86 3.98 -22.20
N HIS A 77 -5.75 3.24 -21.54
CA HIS A 77 -5.41 2.13 -20.64
C HIS A 77 -4.73 0.95 -21.38
N SER A 78 -4.58 1.05 -22.69
CA SER A 78 -3.90 0.03 -23.48
C SER A 78 -2.38 0.29 -23.46
N ASN A 79 -1.65 -0.69 -22.94
CA ASN A 79 -0.20 -0.77 -22.88
C ASN A 79 0.47 -0.87 -24.28
N ASN A 80 0.14 0.02 -25.21
CA ASN A 80 0.67 0.02 -26.57
C ASN A 80 2.01 0.78 -26.68
N GLY A 81 2.89 0.62 -25.71
CA GLY A 81 4.22 1.19 -25.74
C GLY A 81 5.30 0.11 -25.71
N GLY A 82 5.86 -0.17 -26.90
CA GLY A 82 7.14 -0.90 -27.05
C GLY A 82 7.15 -2.36 -26.55
N LEU A 83 7.06 -3.28 -27.48
CA LEU A 83 7.24 -4.71 -27.27
C LEU A 83 8.62 -5.00 -26.66
N MET A 84 8.66 -5.27 -25.37
CA MET A 84 9.83 -5.89 -24.75
C MET A 84 9.47 -7.31 -24.34
N ASN A 85 10.13 -8.28 -24.91
CA ASN A 85 10.02 -9.64 -24.43
C ASN A 85 10.62 -9.74 -23.02
N PRO A 86 9.89 -10.30 -22.05
CA PRO A 86 10.45 -10.59 -20.74
C PRO A 86 11.75 -11.37 -20.86
N ILE A 87 12.75 -10.99 -20.06
CA ILE A 87 14.00 -11.71 -19.96
C ILE A 87 14.33 -11.98 -18.49
N PHE A 88 14.73 -13.21 -18.21
CA PHE A 88 15.19 -13.65 -16.89
C PHE A 88 16.65 -14.09 -17.02
N LEU A 89 17.51 -13.52 -16.19
CA LEU A 89 18.95 -13.77 -16.18
C LEU A 89 19.39 -14.25 -14.82
N LYS A 90 20.37 -15.15 -14.78
CA LYS A 90 21.09 -15.48 -13.56
C LYS A 90 22.50 -14.92 -13.66
N PHE A 91 22.89 -14.08 -12.72
CA PHE A 91 24.25 -13.60 -12.51
C PHE A 91 24.89 -14.43 -11.42
N ARG A 92 26.14 -14.82 -11.60
CA ARG A 92 26.92 -15.60 -10.63
C ARG A 92 28.33 -15.06 -10.51
N ASN A 93 28.78 -14.90 -9.26
CA ASN A 93 30.18 -14.68 -8.94
C ASN A 93 30.62 -15.69 -7.87
N GLU A 94 31.75 -16.35 -8.13
CA GLU A 94 32.41 -17.23 -7.18
C GLU A 94 33.59 -16.46 -6.59
N PHE A 95 33.60 -16.30 -5.28
CA PHE A 95 34.63 -15.53 -4.57
C PHE A 95 35.21 -16.29 -3.39
N GLU A 96 36.40 -15.92 -2.99
CA GLU A 96 37.06 -16.49 -1.84
C GLU A 96 36.98 -15.57 -0.64
N VAL A 97 36.58 -16.09 0.50
CA VAL A 97 36.67 -15.41 1.79
C VAL A 97 37.99 -15.81 2.44
N LYS A 98 38.82 -14.83 2.82
CA LYS A 98 40.12 -15.04 3.47
C LYS A 98 39.99 -14.84 4.97
N GLU A 99 40.90 -15.45 5.70
CA GLU A 99 40.99 -15.20 7.14
C GLU A 99 41.23 -13.70 7.41
N GLY A 100 40.41 -13.08 8.25
CA GLY A 100 40.49 -11.66 8.58
C GLY A 100 39.70 -10.71 7.67
N ASP A 101 39.03 -11.17 6.61
CA ASP A 101 38.24 -10.31 5.73
C ASP A 101 37.03 -9.62 6.47
N GLY A 102 36.56 -10.23 7.57
CA GLY A 102 35.42 -9.73 8.30
C GLY A 102 34.07 -9.89 7.56
N LYS A 103 33.10 -9.07 7.93
CA LYS A 103 31.76 -9.11 7.36
C LYS A 103 31.74 -8.60 5.92
N LEU A 104 30.94 -9.26 5.07
CA LEU A 104 30.65 -8.78 3.73
C LEU A 104 29.52 -7.74 3.78
N VAL A 105 29.78 -6.52 3.34
CA VAL A 105 28.76 -5.48 3.18
C VAL A 105 28.61 -5.17 1.71
N ILE A 106 27.35 -5.27 1.21
CA ILE A 106 27.01 -5.03 -0.18
C ILE A 106 25.92 -3.97 -0.32
N ASP A 107 26.09 -3.08 -1.31
CA ASP A 107 25.04 -2.23 -1.85
C ASP A 107 24.57 -2.88 -3.15
N VAL A 108 23.28 -3.11 -3.34
CA VAL A 108 22.75 -3.86 -4.50
C VAL A 108 21.49 -3.22 -5.07
N SER A 109 21.41 -3.23 -6.40
CA SER A 109 20.21 -2.84 -7.15
C SER A 109 20.12 -3.60 -8.49
N ALA A 110 18.95 -3.55 -9.10
CA ALA A 110 18.73 -4.02 -10.47
C ALA A 110 17.64 -3.19 -11.16
N ASP A 111 17.58 -3.25 -12.45
CA ASP A 111 16.43 -2.82 -13.25
C ASP A 111 15.98 -4.02 -14.13
N GLU A 112 14.79 -4.60 -13.90
CA GLU A 112 13.74 -4.07 -13.00
C GLU A 112 13.91 -4.57 -11.58
N ARG A 113 14.10 -5.89 -11.38
CA ARG A 113 14.12 -6.53 -10.06
C ARG A 113 15.13 -7.67 -9.99
N TYR A 114 15.46 -8.02 -8.75
CA TYR A 114 16.36 -9.14 -8.46
C TYR A 114 15.87 -9.99 -7.27
N PHE A 115 16.34 -11.23 -7.27
CA PHE A 115 16.35 -12.14 -6.13
C PHE A 115 17.80 -12.56 -5.88
N LEU A 116 18.34 -12.26 -4.70
CA LEU A 116 19.76 -12.46 -4.36
C LEU A 116 19.94 -13.55 -3.33
N THR A 117 20.90 -14.43 -3.54
CA THR A 117 21.31 -15.48 -2.61
C THR A 117 22.81 -15.49 -2.41
N CYS A 118 23.27 -15.91 -1.23
CA CYS A 118 24.65 -16.25 -0.93
C CYS A 118 24.68 -17.71 -0.46
N ASP A 119 25.42 -18.57 -1.16
CA ASP A 119 25.45 -20.03 -0.94
C ASP A 119 24.04 -20.65 -0.86
N GLY A 120 23.12 -20.20 -1.71
CA GLY A 120 21.72 -20.60 -1.71
C GLY A 120 20.89 -20.03 -0.55
N THR A 121 21.50 -19.30 0.39
CA THR A 121 20.77 -18.60 1.44
C THR A 121 20.18 -17.30 0.90
N PHE A 122 18.90 -17.06 1.10
CA PHE A 122 18.23 -15.82 0.71
C PHE A 122 18.88 -14.61 1.37
N VAL A 123 19.19 -13.60 0.58
CA VAL A 123 19.73 -12.30 1.02
C VAL A 123 18.64 -11.24 0.91
N SER A 124 18.06 -11.08 -0.29
CA SER A 124 17.03 -10.04 -0.52
C SER A 124 16.30 -10.18 -1.84
N ARG A 125 15.17 -9.49 -1.92
CA ARG A 125 14.44 -9.14 -3.16
C ARG A 125 14.44 -7.62 -3.30
N GLY A 126 14.60 -7.11 -4.50
CA GLY A 126 14.59 -5.67 -4.74
C GLY A 126 14.76 -5.29 -6.20
N PRO A 127 15.09 -4.02 -6.43
CA PRO A 127 15.07 -2.89 -5.51
C PRO A 127 13.64 -2.44 -5.19
N ASN A 128 13.46 -1.55 -4.19
CA ASN A 128 12.19 -0.90 -3.96
C ASN A 128 11.80 -0.01 -5.14
N ARG A 129 10.53 -0.07 -5.57
CA ARG A 129 10.01 0.72 -6.70
C ARG A 129 10.17 2.21 -6.45
N SER A 130 10.56 2.96 -7.48
CA SER A 130 10.74 4.42 -7.44
C SER A 130 10.74 4.98 -8.86
N THR A 131 11.17 6.23 -9.02
CA THR A 131 11.41 6.84 -10.33
C THR A 131 12.82 6.55 -10.83
N VAL A 132 13.05 6.73 -12.12
CA VAL A 132 14.39 6.54 -12.73
C VAL A 132 15.40 7.54 -12.15
N GLU A 133 14.95 8.76 -11.86
CA GLU A 133 15.75 9.83 -11.28
C GLU A 133 15.98 9.67 -9.77
N ASN A 134 15.28 8.73 -9.14
CA ASN A 134 15.45 8.38 -7.72
C ASN A 134 15.46 6.85 -7.56
N TRP A 135 16.32 6.18 -8.35
CA TRP A 135 16.39 4.73 -8.34
C TRP A 135 16.93 4.21 -7.01
N GLN A 136 16.33 3.18 -6.46
CA GLN A 136 16.67 2.71 -5.12
C GLN A 136 17.72 1.61 -5.16
N TYR A 137 18.61 1.60 -4.16
CA TYR A 137 19.45 0.46 -3.83
C TYR A 137 19.33 0.12 -2.34
N ASN A 138 19.63 -1.14 -2.01
CA ASN A 138 19.59 -1.63 -0.64
C ASN A 138 20.99 -2.02 -0.19
N THR A 139 21.26 -1.88 1.12
CA THR A 139 22.55 -2.30 1.72
C THR A 139 22.32 -3.46 2.67
N TYR A 140 23.15 -4.50 2.56
CA TYR A 140 23.09 -5.68 3.42
C TYR A 140 24.47 -5.99 4.02
N GLU A 141 24.49 -6.39 5.27
CA GLU A 141 25.61 -7.01 5.95
C GLU A 141 25.37 -8.52 5.99
N ILE A 142 26.31 -9.30 5.48
CA ILE A 142 26.31 -10.76 5.52
C ILE A 142 27.45 -11.18 6.46
N ASP A 143 27.07 -11.81 7.57
CA ASP A 143 27.98 -12.22 8.64
C ASP A 143 28.01 -13.74 8.77
N GLY A 144 29.16 -14.30 9.19
CA GLY A 144 29.34 -15.72 9.41
C GLY A 144 29.83 -16.51 8.19
N LEU A 145 30.29 -15.84 7.11
CA LEU A 145 30.97 -16.50 6.02
C LEU A 145 32.31 -17.05 6.51
N LYS A 146 32.58 -18.36 6.33
CA LYS A 146 33.81 -19.00 6.73
C LYS A 146 34.91 -18.79 5.68
N PRO A 147 36.20 -18.81 5.99
CA PRO A 147 37.24 -18.81 4.98
C PRO A 147 37.04 -19.95 3.98
N GLY A 148 37.15 -19.63 2.68
CA GLY A 148 36.92 -20.57 1.59
C GLY A 148 36.11 -19.98 0.44
N ARG A 149 35.69 -20.84 -0.48
CA ARG A 149 34.94 -20.48 -1.67
C ARG A 149 33.47 -20.33 -1.38
N HIS A 150 32.89 -19.23 -1.83
CA HIS A 150 31.49 -18.87 -1.71
C HIS A 150 30.92 -18.47 -3.06
N ILE A 151 29.58 -18.51 -3.17
CA ILE A 151 28.85 -18.20 -4.40
C ILE A 151 27.80 -17.12 -4.08
N LEU A 152 27.87 -15.99 -4.77
CA LEU A 152 26.83 -14.98 -4.78
C LEU A 152 26.07 -15.05 -6.10
N GLU A 153 24.75 -15.23 -6.03
CA GLU A 153 23.89 -15.35 -7.20
C GLU A 153 22.74 -14.34 -7.15
N ALA A 154 22.47 -13.69 -8.29
CA ALA A 154 21.32 -12.85 -8.48
C ALA A 154 20.51 -13.35 -9.67
N THR A 155 19.26 -13.77 -9.44
CA THR A 155 18.27 -13.89 -10.49
C THR A 155 17.69 -12.53 -10.76
N VAL A 156 17.89 -12.00 -11.95
CA VAL A 156 17.49 -10.64 -12.36
C VAL A 156 16.52 -10.74 -13.52
N TRP A 157 15.45 -9.98 -13.48
CA TRP A 157 14.50 -9.95 -14.58
C TRP A 157 14.12 -8.55 -15.01
N ARG A 158 13.87 -8.40 -16.29
CA ARG A 158 13.25 -7.27 -16.95
C ARG A 158 12.01 -7.79 -17.66
N ILE A 159 10.84 -7.34 -17.21
CA ILE A 159 9.53 -7.79 -17.70
C ILE A 159 8.93 -6.77 -18.67
N GLY A 160 9.24 -5.49 -18.49
CA GLY A 160 8.78 -4.40 -19.35
C GLY A 160 7.29 -4.12 -19.19
N ASP A 161 6.55 -4.17 -20.30
CA ASP A 161 5.10 -3.89 -20.32
C ASP A 161 4.24 -4.94 -19.58
N LYS A 162 4.83 -6.08 -19.25
CA LYS A 162 4.20 -7.17 -18.50
C LYS A 162 4.42 -7.09 -16.99
N SER A 163 5.22 -6.14 -16.50
CA SER A 163 5.40 -5.89 -15.07
C SER A 163 4.22 -5.13 -14.47
N PRO A 164 4.06 -5.08 -13.13
CA PRO A 164 3.08 -4.20 -12.48
C PRO A 164 3.18 -2.76 -12.99
N LEU A 165 2.06 -2.06 -13.13
CA LEU A 165 2.04 -0.69 -13.68
C LEU A 165 2.93 0.28 -12.92
N ALA A 166 2.99 0.13 -11.59
CA ALA A 166 3.84 0.95 -10.73
C ALA A 166 5.34 0.61 -10.81
N GLN A 167 5.74 -0.40 -11.58
CA GLN A 167 7.13 -0.73 -11.84
C GLN A 167 7.64 0.11 -13.01
N LEU A 168 8.48 1.10 -12.72
CA LEU A 168 9.21 1.85 -13.73
C LEU A 168 10.49 1.10 -14.09
N SER A 169 10.99 1.33 -15.31
CA SER A 169 12.25 0.80 -15.81
C SER A 169 12.84 1.78 -16.81
N TRP A 170 14.15 1.82 -16.89
CA TRP A 170 14.86 2.53 -17.96
C TRP A 170 15.47 1.56 -18.97
N ARG A 171 16.19 0.53 -18.46
CA ARG A 171 16.75 -0.58 -19.25
C ARG A 171 17.17 -1.70 -18.29
N GLY A 172 17.33 -2.93 -18.79
CA GLY A 172 17.83 -4.04 -17.97
C GLY A 172 19.23 -3.74 -17.39
N GLY A 173 19.46 -4.11 -16.13
CA GLY A 173 20.74 -3.92 -15.46
C GLY A 173 20.81 -4.61 -14.10
N PHE A 174 22.04 -4.97 -13.70
CA PHE A 174 22.38 -5.45 -12.36
C PHE A 174 23.63 -4.73 -11.86
N ILE A 175 23.61 -4.26 -10.63
CA ILE A 175 24.73 -3.54 -10.01
C ILE A 175 24.89 -3.96 -8.56
N LEU A 176 26.15 -4.17 -8.16
CA LEU A 176 26.54 -4.50 -6.79
C LEU A 176 27.88 -3.85 -6.46
N LYS A 177 27.95 -3.18 -5.30
CA LYS A 177 29.19 -2.64 -4.71
C LYS A 177 29.45 -3.38 -3.39
N ALA A 178 30.62 -3.98 -3.26
CA ALA A 178 31.07 -4.58 -2.00
C ALA A 178 31.96 -3.60 -1.20
N ASN A 179 32.09 -3.85 0.11
CA ASN A 179 33.07 -3.14 0.96
C ASN A 179 34.51 -3.44 0.54
N GLU A 180 35.46 -2.64 1.02
CA GLU A 180 36.86 -2.62 0.57
C GLU A 180 37.51 -4.01 0.58
N ALA A 181 37.28 -4.81 1.64
CA ALA A 181 37.85 -6.16 1.74
C ALA A 181 37.44 -7.10 0.61
N TYR A 182 36.25 -6.87 0.00
CA TYR A 182 35.65 -7.71 -1.05
C TYR A 182 35.54 -7.00 -2.40
N ASP A 183 36.00 -5.75 -2.51
CA ASP A 183 35.77 -4.91 -3.68
C ASP A 183 36.26 -5.53 -4.99
N GLU A 184 37.51 -5.96 -5.06
CA GLU A 184 38.10 -6.57 -6.23
C GLU A 184 37.46 -7.92 -6.59
N ARG A 185 36.80 -8.56 -5.62
CA ARG A 185 36.22 -9.91 -5.78
C ARG A 185 34.75 -9.92 -6.17
N LEU A 186 33.99 -8.85 -5.80
CA LEU A 186 32.55 -8.82 -5.95
C LEU A 186 31.99 -7.60 -6.67
N THR A 187 32.64 -6.41 -6.58
CA THR A 187 32.08 -5.19 -7.17
C THR A 187 31.90 -5.33 -8.68
N THR A 188 30.70 -5.07 -9.18
CA THR A 188 30.39 -5.15 -10.60
C THR A 188 31.16 -4.11 -11.40
N GLY A 189 31.75 -4.54 -12.52
CA GLY A 189 32.65 -3.73 -13.32
C GLY A 189 34.15 -3.79 -12.89
N VAL A 190 34.41 -4.31 -11.69
CA VAL A 190 35.76 -4.63 -11.17
C VAL A 190 35.97 -6.15 -11.22
N ALA A 191 35.11 -6.87 -10.50
CA ALA A 191 35.13 -8.34 -10.50
C ALA A 191 34.51 -8.94 -11.77
N LYS A 192 34.88 -10.16 -12.10
CA LYS A 192 34.28 -10.91 -13.20
C LYS A 192 33.00 -11.61 -12.76
N TRP A 193 31.91 -11.30 -13.39
CA TRP A 193 30.62 -11.93 -13.20
C TRP A 193 30.23 -12.75 -14.43
N LYS A 194 29.70 -13.93 -14.21
CA LYS A 194 29.05 -14.72 -15.25
C LYS A 194 27.56 -14.37 -15.32
N VAL A 195 27.00 -14.44 -16.51
CA VAL A 195 25.56 -14.27 -16.75
C VAL A 195 25.06 -15.34 -17.71
N GLY A 196 23.84 -15.80 -17.48
CA GLY A 196 23.18 -16.74 -18.38
C GLY A 196 21.68 -16.50 -18.41
N LYS A 197 21.06 -16.78 -19.55
CA LYS A 197 19.61 -16.62 -19.75
C LYS A 197 18.86 -17.84 -19.22
N LEU A 198 17.84 -17.61 -18.39
CA LEU A 198 16.90 -18.64 -17.98
C LEU A 198 15.82 -18.82 -19.06
N SER A 199 15.37 -20.05 -19.24
CA SER A 199 14.32 -20.44 -20.18
C SER A 199 13.11 -21.01 -19.45
N GLY A 200 11.98 -21.15 -20.17
CA GLY A 200 10.76 -21.75 -19.60
C GLY A 200 9.95 -20.83 -18.72
N ILE A 201 10.16 -19.52 -18.80
CA ILE A 201 9.41 -18.50 -18.04
C ILE A 201 8.75 -17.57 -19.06
N GLU A 202 7.44 -17.70 -19.22
CA GLU A 202 6.66 -17.04 -20.27
C GLU A 202 5.43 -16.36 -19.69
N PRO A 203 5.03 -15.17 -20.18
CA PRO A 203 3.72 -14.60 -19.84
C PRO A 203 2.61 -15.54 -20.33
N ALA A 204 1.59 -15.75 -19.52
CA ALA A 204 0.45 -16.60 -19.83
C ALA A 204 -0.85 -15.82 -19.66
N GLY A 205 -1.68 -15.77 -20.71
CA GLY A 205 -2.99 -15.12 -20.68
C GLY A 205 -3.00 -13.63 -21.02
N ALA A 206 -4.19 -13.12 -21.26
CA ALA A 206 -4.48 -11.70 -21.37
C ALA A 206 -4.60 -11.08 -19.97
N ASP A 207 -4.47 -9.76 -19.89
CA ASP A 207 -4.70 -9.01 -18.66
C ASP A 207 -6.20 -9.07 -18.32
N ASP A 208 -6.62 -10.00 -17.49
CA ASP A 208 -8.01 -10.27 -17.13
C ASP A 208 -8.51 -9.35 -16.01
N GLY A 209 -8.31 -8.04 -16.15
CA GLY A 209 -8.86 -7.03 -15.24
C GLY A 209 -8.02 -6.71 -14.00
N ALA A 210 -6.93 -7.42 -13.78
CA ALA A 210 -5.93 -7.10 -12.74
C ALA A 210 -4.70 -6.41 -13.36
N TRP A 211 -4.96 -5.41 -14.16
CA TRP A 211 -3.98 -4.72 -15.00
C TRP A 211 -2.83 -4.05 -14.22
N GLY A 212 -3.08 -3.67 -12.98
CA GLY A 212 -2.08 -3.04 -12.12
C GLY A 212 -1.04 -3.99 -11.56
N THR A 213 -1.33 -5.29 -11.49
CA THR A 213 -0.49 -6.29 -10.80
C THR A 213 0.46 -7.05 -11.72
N GLY A 214 0.43 -6.76 -13.01
CA GLY A 214 1.26 -7.43 -14.02
C GLY A 214 0.70 -8.78 -14.48
N SER A 215 1.46 -9.47 -15.33
CA SER A 215 1.01 -10.66 -16.05
C SER A 215 0.95 -11.91 -15.17
N GLN A 216 0.14 -12.87 -15.61
CA GLN A 216 0.20 -14.27 -15.21
C GLN A 216 1.40 -14.93 -15.89
N TRP A 217 1.93 -15.99 -15.28
CA TRP A 217 3.13 -16.67 -15.76
C TRP A 217 2.91 -18.17 -15.97
N LYS A 218 3.53 -18.67 -17.03
CA LYS A 218 3.75 -20.09 -17.24
C LYS A 218 5.22 -20.37 -17.00
N ILE A 219 5.52 -21.17 -15.99
CA ILE A 219 6.89 -21.48 -15.58
C ILE A 219 7.11 -22.98 -15.71
N THR A 220 8.10 -23.37 -16.51
CA THR A 220 8.43 -24.75 -16.82
C THR A 220 9.83 -25.11 -16.32
N GLY A 221 10.06 -26.39 -16.06
CA GLY A 221 11.37 -26.91 -15.65
C GLY A 221 11.55 -26.89 -14.14
N SER A 222 12.64 -26.30 -13.66
CA SER A 222 13.00 -26.34 -12.23
C SER A 222 12.49 -25.10 -11.45
N GLY A 223 11.86 -24.12 -12.11
CA GLY A 223 11.41 -22.88 -11.48
C GLY A 223 12.41 -21.72 -11.61
N ILE A 224 12.05 -20.51 -11.14
CA ILE A 224 12.83 -19.28 -11.37
C ILE A 224 14.10 -19.23 -10.51
N VAL A 225 14.01 -19.64 -9.25
CA VAL A 225 15.11 -19.48 -8.28
C VAL A 225 16.21 -20.51 -8.47
N VAL A 226 15.82 -21.77 -8.69
CA VAL A 226 16.76 -22.90 -8.78
C VAL A 226 17.16 -23.24 -10.21
N ALA A 227 16.52 -22.65 -11.22
CA ALA A 227 16.86 -22.88 -12.63
C ALA A 227 18.30 -22.49 -12.93
N GLU A 228 18.97 -23.30 -13.76
CA GLU A 228 20.30 -23.00 -14.29
C GLU A 228 20.24 -22.61 -15.76
N PRO A 229 21.00 -21.59 -16.18
CA PRO A 229 21.13 -21.27 -17.59
C PRO A 229 21.75 -22.44 -18.38
N SER A 230 21.31 -22.61 -19.62
CA SER A 230 21.92 -23.62 -20.54
C SER A 230 23.38 -23.29 -20.94
N ALA A 231 23.75 -22.01 -20.86
CA ALA A 231 25.10 -21.53 -21.13
C ALA A 231 25.40 -20.29 -20.26
N TRP A 232 26.65 -20.19 -19.84
CA TRP A 232 27.21 -19.06 -19.12
C TRP A 232 28.18 -18.28 -19.98
N THR A 233 28.12 -16.94 -19.93
CA THR A 233 29.07 -16.03 -20.55
C THR A 233 29.57 -14.99 -19.54
N ASP A 234 30.63 -14.26 -19.87
CA ASP A 234 31.02 -13.10 -19.07
C ASP A 234 29.98 -11.99 -19.22
N ALA A 235 29.58 -11.39 -18.11
CA ALA A 235 28.65 -10.27 -18.12
C ALA A 235 29.34 -9.03 -18.74
N GLU A 236 28.57 -8.28 -19.53
CA GLU A 236 29.04 -7.05 -20.19
C GLU A 236 28.72 -5.82 -19.34
N VAL A 237 29.66 -4.89 -19.26
CA VAL A 237 29.43 -3.57 -18.67
C VAL A 237 28.62 -2.73 -19.66
N VAL A 238 27.35 -2.51 -19.31
CA VAL A 238 26.44 -1.70 -20.14
C VAL A 238 26.50 -0.21 -19.82
N ARG A 239 27.07 0.15 -18.66
CA ARG A 239 27.40 1.52 -18.29
C ARG A 239 28.53 1.53 -17.28
N ALA A 240 29.58 2.24 -17.61
CA ALA A 240 30.84 2.27 -16.83
C ALA A 240 30.71 2.98 -15.47
N VAL A 241 29.70 3.83 -15.25
CA VAL A 241 29.46 4.46 -13.94
C VAL A 241 27.96 4.59 -13.73
N ALA A 242 27.48 4.15 -12.58
CA ALA A 242 26.10 4.36 -12.18
C ALA A 242 25.83 5.86 -12.02
N GLY A 243 25.00 6.43 -12.89
CA GLY A 243 24.54 7.80 -12.79
C GLY A 243 25.67 8.84 -12.79
N GLN A 244 26.33 9.08 -13.94
CA GLN A 244 27.30 10.18 -14.03
C GLN A 244 26.64 11.50 -13.60
N ARG A 245 26.93 11.92 -12.38
CA ARG A 245 26.66 13.25 -11.83
C ARG A 245 27.90 14.13 -12.06
N GLY A 246 28.24 14.38 -13.31
CA GLY A 246 29.31 15.32 -13.61
C GLY A 246 28.76 16.74 -13.75
N PRO A 247 29.47 17.77 -13.22
CA PRO A 247 29.15 19.13 -13.61
C PRO A 247 29.52 19.31 -15.07
N HIS A 248 28.55 19.69 -15.82
CA HIS A 248 28.80 20.21 -17.15
C HIS A 248 28.47 21.71 -17.14
N ILE A 249 29.17 22.50 -17.94
CA ILE A 249 28.87 23.93 -18.09
C ILE A 249 27.43 24.20 -18.51
N TYR A 250 26.72 23.20 -19.02
CA TYR A 250 25.29 23.21 -19.40
C TYR A 250 24.37 22.54 -18.38
N GLY A 251 24.81 22.36 -17.15
CA GLY A 251 24.04 21.70 -16.07
C GLY A 251 24.25 20.19 -16.01
N ALA A 252 23.84 19.59 -14.90
CA ALA A 252 23.89 18.14 -14.69
C ALA A 252 22.89 17.47 -15.63
N ARG A 253 23.37 16.79 -16.67
CA ARG A 253 22.55 15.92 -17.52
C ARG A 253 22.64 14.52 -16.98
N THR A 254 21.66 14.12 -16.18
CA THR A 254 21.51 12.74 -15.79
C THR A 254 20.70 12.01 -16.87
N LYS A 255 21.32 11.05 -17.52
CA LYS A 255 20.64 10.10 -18.39
C LYS A 255 20.68 8.74 -17.71
N GLY A 256 19.52 8.24 -17.26
CA GLY A 256 19.40 6.96 -16.63
C GLY A 256 19.37 7.00 -15.09
N TRP A 257 19.62 5.88 -14.46
CA TRP A 257 19.49 5.70 -13.01
C TRP A 257 20.30 6.70 -12.18
N MET A 258 19.64 7.38 -11.26
CA MET A 258 20.28 8.08 -10.15
C MET A 258 20.02 7.26 -8.88
N LEU A 259 21.08 6.63 -8.36
CA LEU A 259 20.95 5.71 -7.23
C LEU A 259 20.87 6.45 -5.89
N PHE A 260 19.85 6.08 -5.09
CA PHE A 260 19.65 6.55 -3.73
C PHE A 260 19.45 5.37 -2.78
N PRO A 261 19.97 5.45 -1.54
CA PRO A 261 19.75 4.40 -0.56
C PRO A 261 18.30 4.38 -0.12
N SER A 262 17.67 3.22 -0.19
CA SER A 262 16.30 3.05 0.30
C SER A 262 16.23 3.26 1.82
N GLN A 263 15.25 4.03 2.26
CA GLN A 263 15.02 4.35 3.68
C GLN A 263 13.92 3.49 4.31
N ILE A 264 13.18 2.72 3.51
CA ILE A 264 12.18 1.80 4.03
C ILE A 264 12.80 0.42 4.32
N PRO A 265 12.26 -0.33 5.30
CA PRO A 265 12.70 -1.70 5.57
C PRO A 265 12.35 -2.63 4.40
N ASP A 266 12.98 -3.80 4.40
CA ASP A 266 12.59 -4.87 3.49
C ASP A 266 11.17 -5.32 3.79
N GLN A 267 10.51 -5.87 2.78
CA GLN A 267 9.21 -6.52 2.95
C GLN A 267 9.37 -7.74 3.88
N THR A 268 8.30 -8.12 4.55
CA THR A 268 8.30 -9.39 5.29
C THR A 268 8.54 -10.56 4.34
N GLU A 269 9.24 -11.58 4.81
CA GLU A 269 9.53 -12.82 4.08
C GLU A 269 9.20 -14.03 4.97
N ASN A 270 7.99 -14.01 5.55
CA ASN A 270 7.55 -15.06 6.46
C ASN A 270 6.82 -16.17 5.69
N SER A 271 7.36 -17.39 5.71
CA SER A 271 6.66 -18.56 5.17
C SER A 271 5.49 -18.95 6.08
N VAL A 272 4.32 -19.08 5.50
CA VAL A 272 3.07 -19.44 6.20
C VAL A 272 2.26 -20.42 5.35
N THR A 273 1.45 -21.23 6.00
CA THR A 273 0.46 -22.11 5.35
C THR A 273 -0.91 -21.84 5.96
N PRO A 274 -1.57 -20.72 5.56
CA PRO A 274 -2.80 -20.28 6.19
C PRO A 274 -4.02 -21.04 5.69
N GLY A 275 -5.06 -21.08 6.53
CA GLY A 275 -6.38 -21.56 6.11
C GLY A 275 -6.46 -23.06 5.86
N ARG A 276 -7.40 -23.47 4.99
CA ARG A 276 -7.69 -24.87 4.68
C ARG A 276 -8.33 -25.04 3.30
N VAL A 277 -8.13 -26.17 2.66
CA VAL A 277 -8.95 -26.59 1.52
C VAL A 277 -10.36 -26.93 2.01
N VAL A 278 -11.37 -26.42 1.34
CA VAL A 278 -12.78 -26.53 1.74
C VAL A 278 -13.65 -27.31 0.75
N ALA A 279 -13.19 -27.49 -0.49
CA ALA A 279 -13.87 -28.30 -1.50
C ALA A 279 -12.87 -28.88 -2.49
N ALA A 280 -13.23 -30.03 -3.10
CA ALA A 280 -12.46 -30.67 -4.15
C ALA A 280 -13.40 -31.25 -5.20
N THR A 281 -13.04 -31.14 -6.49
CA THR A 281 -13.77 -31.72 -7.60
C THR A 281 -12.83 -32.34 -8.62
N HIS A 282 -13.31 -33.41 -9.28
CA HIS A 282 -12.67 -34.09 -10.40
C HIS A 282 -13.34 -33.75 -11.74
N GLU A 283 -14.09 -32.67 -11.82
CA GLU A 283 -14.79 -32.31 -13.03
C GLU A 283 -13.82 -32.15 -14.22
N ALA A 284 -14.16 -32.79 -15.33
CA ALA A 284 -13.36 -32.79 -16.52
C ALA A 284 -13.32 -31.39 -17.16
N GLY A 285 -12.21 -30.68 -17.02
CA GLY A 285 -11.94 -29.38 -17.63
C GLY A 285 -11.61 -28.32 -16.60
N TRP A 286 -10.70 -27.45 -16.96
CA TRP A 286 -10.30 -26.27 -16.23
C TRP A 286 -11.40 -25.22 -16.35
N ARG A 287 -12.40 -25.32 -15.47
CA ARG A 287 -13.50 -24.37 -15.45
C ARG A 287 -13.26 -23.33 -14.36
N ALA A 288 -12.83 -22.15 -14.76
CA ALA A 288 -12.73 -21.02 -13.87
C ALA A 288 -14.06 -20.70 -13.15
N ASN A 289 -15.19 -21.12 -13.71
CA ASN A 289 -16.53 -20.89 -13.20
C ASN A 289 -17.23 -22.17 -12.69
N HIS A 290 -16.48 -23.19 -12.24
CA HIS A 290 -17.06 -24.37 -11.59
C HIS A 290 -17.76 -23.97 -10.29
N VAL A 291 -19.05 -24.25 -10.19
CA VAL A 291 -19.87 -23.95 -8.99
C VAL A 291 -19.81 -25.14 -8.04
N TYR A 292 -19.20 -24.91 -6.87
CA TYR A 292 -18.99 -25.97 -5.88
C TYR A 292 -20.30 -26.38 -5.20
N THR A 293 -20.42 -27.68 -4.97
CA THR A 293 -21.56 -28.34 -4.33
C THR A 293 -21.25 -28.75 -2.89
N GLU A 294 -22.29 -29.09 -2.11
CA GLU A 294 -22.10 -29.64 -0.76
C GLU A 294 -21.35 -30.99 -0.75
N ALA A 295 -21.57 -31.84 -1.77
CA ALA A 295 -20.88 -33.10 -1.89
C ALA A 295 -19.36 -32.94 -2.02
N GLU A 296 -18.92 -31.91 -2.77
CA GLU A 296 -17.49 -31.64 -3.00
C GLU A 296 -16.79 -31.10 -1.76
N THR A 297 -17.51 -30.55 -0.80
CA THR A 297 -16.92 -30.16 0.51
C THR A 297 -16.58 -31.37 1.37
N LYS A 298 -17.15 -32.54 1.03
CA LYS A 298 -16.95 -33.82 1.74
C LYS A 298 -16.04 -34.80 0.96
N ALA A 299 -15.48 -34.35 -0.15
CA ALA A 299 -14.56 -35.17 -0.96
C ALA A 299 -13.33 -35.60 -0.14
N PRO A 300 -12.83 -36.84 -0.31
CA PRO A 300 -11.70 -37.35 0.47
C PRO A 300 -10.40 -36.53 0.28
N GLU A 301 -10.23 -35.91 -0.86
CA GLU A 301 -9.10 -35.00 -1.17
C GLU A 301 -9.06 -33.80 -0.25
N VAL A 302 -10.20 -33.29 0.22
CA VAL A 302 -10.27 -32.16 1.18
C VAL A 302 -9.55 -32.55 2.47
N LYS A 303 -9.85 -33.70 3.03
CA LYS A 303 -9.18 -34.18 4.24
C LYS A 303 -7.70 -34.48 3.97
N ALA A 304 -7.40 -35.17 2.87
CA ALA A 304 -6.03 -35.58 2.54
C ALA A 304 -5.11 -34.37 2.33
N PHE A 305 -5.59 -33.35 1.62
CA PHE A 305 -4.80 -32.12 1.40
C PHE A 305 -4.64 -31.31 2.70
N ASN A 306 -5.67 -31.20 3.53
CA ASN A 306 -5.57 -30.55 4.83
C ASN A 306 -4.63 -31.28 5.80
N ASP A 307 -4.58 -32.61 5.76
CA ASP A 307 -3.60 -33.38 6.53
C ASP A 307 -2.16 -33.13 6.03
N PHE A 308 -1.98 -32.91 4.73
CA PHE A 308 -0.71 -32.49 4.15
C PHE A 308 -0.33 -31.06 4.58
N LEU A 309 -1.26 -30.09 4.47
CA LEU A 309 -1.02 -28.71 4.96
C LEU A 309 -0.65 -28.66 6.44
N ALA A 310 -1.21 -29.57 7.22
CA ALA A 310 -0.92 -29.69 8.65
C ALA A 310 0.39 -30.46 8.96
N GLY A 311 1.14 -30.90 7.95
CA GLY A 311 2.38 -31.66 8.10
C GLY A 311 2.21 -33.09 8.61
N LYS A 312 0.97 -33.66 8.58
CA LYS A 312 0.71 -35.03 8.99
C LYS A 312 1.16 -36.04 7.93
N THR A 313 1.30 -35.61 6.69
CA THR A 313 1.86 -36.39 5.58
C THR A 313 2.98 -35.60 4.93
N THR A 314 3.99 -36.27 4.41
CA THR A 314 5.17 -35.64 3.79
C THR A 314 4.94 -35.21 2.35
N ARG A 315 3.82 -35.55 1.75
CA ARG A 315 3.43 -35.22 0.38
C ARG A 315 1.93 -35.40 0.18
N PHE A 316 1.40 -34.70 -0.82
CA PHE A 316 0.08 -34.99 -1.40
C PHE A 316 0.28 -35.55 -2.80
N THR A 317 -0.46 -36.63 -3.15
CA THR A 317 -0.32 -37.30 -4.44
C THR A 317 -1.60 -37.18 -5.24
N VAL A 318 -1.50 -36.64 -6.47
CA VAL A 318 -2.56 -36.69 -7.46
C VAL A 318 -2.30 -37.86 -8.39
N PRO A 319 -3.23 -38.86 -8.52
CA PRO A 319 -3.04 -40.04 -9.37
C PRO A 319 -2.78 -39.67 -10.84
N ALA A 320 -2.25 -40.60 -11.62
CA ALA A 320 -2.09 -40.45 -13.06
C ALA A 320 -3.45 -40.23 -13.75
N ARG A 321 -3.44 -39.51 -14.89
CA ARG A 321 -4.62 -39.21 -15.73
C ARG A 321 -5.78 -38.60 -14.96
N THR A 322 -5.46 -37.72 -14.00
CA THR A 322 -6.43 -37.07 -13.10
C THR A 322 -6.48 -35.58 -13.38
N LYS A 323 -7.69 -35.01 -13.35
CA LYS A 323 -7.93 -33.59 -13.24
C LYS A 323 -8.56 -33.32 -11.89
N LEU A 324 -7.87 -32.58 -11.05
CA LEU A 324 -8.29 -32.22 -9.71
C LEU A 324 -8.30 -30.71 -9.55
N GLN A 325 -9.41 -30.18 -9.06
CA GLN A 325 -9.52 -28.78 -8.67
C GLN A 325 -9.81 -28.70 -7.16
N LEU A 326 -9.05 -27.87 -6.45
CA LEU A 326 -9.19 -27.64 -5.02
C LEU A 326 -9.54 -26.17 -4.75
N ALA A 327 -10.51 -25.96 -3.86
CA ALA A 327 -10.84 -24.64 -3.32
C ALA A 327 -10.16 -24.46 -1.95
N TRP A 328 -9.25 -23.50 -1.84
CA TRP A 328 -8.49 -23.21 -0.63
C TRP A 328 -8.91 -21.86 -0.06
N ASP A 329 -9.58 -21.84 1.09
CA ASP A 329 -9.84 -20.64 1.87
C ASP A 329 -8.64 -20.35 2.76
N LEU A 330 -7.95 -19.26 2.52
CA LEU A 330 -6.79 -18.80 3.30
C LEU A 330 -7.20 -18.27 4.69
N GLY A 331 -8.51 -18.15 4.96
CA GLY A 331 -9.05 -17.67 6.23
C GLY A 331 -8.87 -16.16 6.46
N ARG A 332 -8.02 -15.53 5.66
CA ARG A 332 -7.74 -14.09 5.68
C ARG A 332 -7.21 -13.63 4.33
N TYR A 333 -7.35 -12.35 4.05
CA TYR A 333 -6.68 -11.74 2.90
C TYR A 333 -5.15 -11.72 3.12
N ILE A 334 -4.37 -12.11 2.10
CA ILE A 334 -2.91 -12.18 2.16
C ILE A 334 -2.30 -11.71 0.83
N CYS A 335 -1.16 -11.05 0.92
CA CYS A 335 -0.25 -10.78 -0.20
C CYS A 335 0.97 -11.68 -0.02
N ALA A 336 1.25 -12.55 -0.98
CA ALA A 336 2.33 -13.53 -0.81
C ALA A 336 2.90 -14.00 -2.15
N TYR A 337 4.14 -14.47 -2.10
CA TYR A 337 4.71 -15.31 -3.15
C TYR A 337 4.25 -16.75 -2.91
N PRO A 338 3.55 -17.39 -3.87
CA PRO A 338 3.26 -18.82 -3.79
C PRO A 338 4.57 -19.59 -3.96
N GLU A 339 4.75 -20.63 -3.14
CA GLU A 339 5.89 -21.54 -3.23
C GLU A 339 5.40 -22.98 -3.24
N VAL A 340 5.82 -23.76 -4.24
CA VAL A 340 5.44 -25.16 -4.34
C VAL A 340 6.59 -26.00 -4.87
N ASP A 341 6.86 -27.13 -4.21
CA ASP A 341 7.77 -28.17 -4.66
C ASP A 341 6.98 -29.30 -5.31
N LEU A 342 7.20 -29.51 -6.60
CA LEU A 342 6.55 -30.54 -7.39
C LEU A 342 7.57 -31.63 -7.73
N GLY A 343 7.19 -32.89 -7.49
CA GLY A 343 7.96 -34.03 -7.93
C GLY A 343 8.01 -34.15 -9.45
N ALA A 344 8.97 -34.97 -9.95
CA ALA A 344 9.06 -35.30 -11.36
C ALA A 344 7.76 -35.94 -11.85
N ALA A 345 7.19 -35.45 -12.95
CA ALA A 345 5.98 -36.01 -13.55
C ALA A 345 5.81 -35.48 -14.98
N LYS A 346 5.94 -36.40 -15.96
CA LYS A 346 5.76 -36.04 -17.36
C LYS A 346 4.32 -35.70 -17.68
N GLY A 347 4.11 -34.50 -18.29
CA GLY A 347 2.79 -34.03 -18.70
C GLY A 347 1.94 -33.50 -17.54
N ALA A 348 2.49 -33.36 -16.34
CA ALA A 348 1.79 -32.75 -15.22
C ALA A 348 1.74 -31.23 -15.34
N ARG A 349 0.69 -30.65 -14.81
CA ARG A 349 0.44 -29.21 -14.78
C ARG A 349 -0.22 -28.84 -13.46
N PHE A 350 0.27 -27.78 -12.83
CA PHE A 350 -0.25 -27.22 -11.59
C PHE A 350 -0.51 -25.73 -11.80
N SER A 351 -1.77 -25.28 -11.71
CA SER A 351 -2.11 -23.88 -11.77
C SER A 351 -2.61 -23.38 -10.43
N TRP A 352 -2.12 -22.22 -10.00
CA TRP A 352 -2.47 -21.59 -8.73
C TRP A 352 -3.11 -20.24 -8.99
N ASN A 353 -4.44 -20.20 -8.87
CA ASN A 353 -5.24 -19.02 -9.12
C ASN A 353 -5.66 -18.35 -7.80
N TRP A 354 -5.73 -17.03 -7.80
CA TRP A 354 -6.05 -16.19 -6.67
C TRP A 354 -7.30 -15.36 -6.92
N THR A 355 -8.13 -15.17 -5.90
CA THR A 355 -9.28 -14.29 -5.94
C THR A 355 -9.60 -13.72 -4.55
N GLU A 356 -10.21 -12.54 -4.50
CA GLU A 356 -10.61 -11.90 -3.25
C GLU A 356 -11.83 -12.58 -2.61
N ALA A 357 -12.76 -13.06 -3.44
CA ALA A 357 -14.02 -13.65 -3.01
C ALA A 357 -14.39 -14.89 -3.82
N SER A 358 -15.36 -15.67 -3.34
CA SER A 358 -16.14 -16.62 -4.10
C SER A 358 -17.35 -15.88 -4.73
N HIS A 359 -17.75 -16.26 -5.94
CA HIS A 359 -18.71 -15.52 -6.74
C HIS A 359 -19.94 -16.34 -7.12
N ARG A 360 -21.08 -15.66 -7.28
CA ARG A 360 -22.23 -16.15 -8.03
C ARG A 360 -22.31 -15.37 -9.34
N GLY A 361 -23.04 -15.89 -10.34
CA GLY A 361 -23.15 -15.24 -11.63
C GLY A 361 -21.98 -15.55 -12.57
N THR A 362 -21.77 -14.77 -13.61
CA THR A 362 -20.84 -15.11 -14.70
C THR A 362 -19.61 -14.22 -14.83
N ASP A 363 -19.54 -13.13 -14.09
CA ASP A 363 -18.48 -12.12 -14.26
C ASP A 363 -17.94 -11.60 -12.92
N TYR A 364 -16.88 -12.23 -12.43
CA TYR A 364 -16.21 -11.81 -11.19
C TYR A 364 -15.54 -10.44 -11.29
N LEU A 365 -15.19 -9.96 -12.50
CA LEU A 365 -14.58 -8.64 -12.72
C LEU A 365 -15.58 -7.50 -12.54
N LYS A 366 -16.86 -7.78 -12.65
CA LYS A 366 -17.95 -6.83 -12.40
C LYS A 366 -18.49 -6.89 -10.98
N GLY A 367 -17.79 -7.57 -10.09
CA GLY A 367 -18.14 -7.63 -8.68
C GLY A 367 -19.01 -8.82 -8.28
N GLY A 368 -19.64 -9.54 -9.18
CA GLY A 368 -20.50 -10.70 -8.84
C GLY A 368 -21.75 -10.33 -8.02
N GLU A 369 -22.39 -11.31 -7.39
CA GLU A 369 -23.53 -11.08 -6.49
C GLU A 369 -23.08 -10.94 -5.03
N PRO A 370 -23.64 -9.96 -4.29
CA PRO A 370 -23.35 -9.75 -2.87
C PRO A 370 -23.54 -11.00 -2.02
N GLY A 371 -22.67 -11.22 -1.04
CA GLY A 371 -22.87 -12.35 -0.14
C GLY A 371 -21.73 -12.61 0.82
N ALA A 372 -21.87 -13.73 1.54
CA ALA A 372 -20.88 -14.14 2.52
C ALA A 372 -19.54 -14.50 1.86
N ARG A 373 -18.45 -13.91 2.34
CA ARG A 373 -17.08 -14.08 1.82
C ARG A 373 -16.39 -15.35 2.31
N ASP A 374 -17.01 -16.10 3.20
CA ASP A 374 -16.58 -17.41 3.71
C ASP A 374 -17.37 -18.59 3.13
N ALA A 375 -18.34 -18.33 2.24
CA ALA A 375 -19.17 -19.34 1.62
C ALA A 375 -18.56 -19.82 0.30
N ILE A 376 -18.63 -21.15 0.03
CA ILE A 376 -18.20 -21.77 -1.22
C ILE A 376 -19.34 -22.54 -1.93
N ILE A 377 -20.30 -23.08 -1.18
CA ILE A 377 -21.41 -23.87 -1.76
C ILE A 377 -22.28 -22.96 -2.63
N GLY A 378 -22.55 -23.39 -3.87
CA GLY A 378 -23.30 -22.62 -4.85
C GLY A 378 -22.52 -21.45 -5.46
N ARG A 379 -21.21 -21.46 -5.31
CA ARG A 379 -20.30 -20.39 -5.77
C ARG A 379 -19.11 -20.96 -6.52
N TYR A 380 -18.44 -20.12 -7.31
CA TYR A 380 -17.19 -20.48 -8.00
C TYR A 380 -16.06 -19.56 -7.56
N LEU A 381 -14.82 -20.00 -7.83
CA LEU A 381 -13.61 -19.20 -7.62
C LEU A 381 -13.07 -18.76 -8.99
N GLY A 382 -13.30 -17.51 -9.34
CA GLY A 382 -12.70 -16.87 -10.50
C GLY A 382 -11.22 -16.54 -10.26
N GLY A 383 -10.80 -15.35 -10.69
CA GLY A 383 -9.47 -14.84 -10.42
C GLY A 383 -8.44 -15.21 -11.46
N PHE A 384 -7.19 -14.86 -11.19
CA PHE A 384 -6.05 -15.10 -12.07
C PHE A 384 -4.87 -15.68 -11.28
N GLY A 385 -3.94 -16.32 -12.00
CA GLY A 385 -2.79 -16.97 -11.36
C GLY A 385 -1.80 -17.52 -12.35
N ASP A 386 -0.92 -18.37 -11.85
CA ASP A 386 0.25 -18.86 -12.56
C ASP A 386 0.17 -20.36 -12.78
N THR A 387 0.86 -20.84 -13.82
CA THR A 387 0.91 -22.27 -14.17
C THR A 387 2.34 -22.76 -14.05
N PHE A 388 2.54 -23.85 -13.32
CA PHE A 388 3.80 -24.51 -13.10
C PHE A 388 3.78 -25.88 -13.78
N ILE A 389 4.85 -26.18 -14.56
CA ILE A 389 5.03 -27.43 -15.27
C ILE A 389 6.37 -28.02 -14.85
N PRO A 390 6.40 -29.03 -13.98
CA PRO A 390 7.64 -29.58 -13.45
C PRO A 390 8.46 -30.28 -14.54
N ASP A 391 9.78 -30.30 -14.37
CA ASP A 391 10.68 -31.11 -15.17
C ASP A 391 10.32 -32.60 -15.04
N ALA A 392 10.25 -33.29 -16.16
CA ALA A 392 9.81 -34.68 -16.20
C ALA A 392 10.74 -35.66 -15.46
N ALA A 393 12.01 -35.31 -15.24
CA ALA A 393 12.99 -36.15 -14.58
C ALA A 393 13.35 -35.68 -13.15
N LYS A 394 13.23 -34.37 -12.87
CA LYS A 394 13.74 -33.77 -11.63
C LYS A 394 12.65 -33.11 -10.78
N GLY A 395 11.47 -32.79 -11.36
CA GLY A 395 10.51 -31.95 -10.70
C GLY A 395 10.94 -30.46 -10.70
N GLY A 396 10.43 -29.67 -9.75
CA GLY A 396 10.82 -28.25 -9.63
C GLY A 396 10.28 -27.56 -8.41
N THR A 397 10.97 -26.51 -7.99
CA THR A 397 10.58 -25.57 -6.93
C THR A 397 10.12 -24.28 -7.57
N PHE A 398 8.84 -23.98 -7.46
CA PHE A 398 8.21 -22.88 -8.17
C PHE A 398 7.80 -21.73 -7.25
N THR A 399 8.00 -20.54 -7.73
CA THR A 399 7.47 -19.29 -7.19
C THR A 399 7.23 -18.32 -8.35
N THR A 400 6.68 -17.15 -8.07
CA THR A 400 6.33 -16.14 -9.07
C THR A 400 7.30 -14.95 -9.05
N PRO A 401 7.46 -14.22 -10.17
CA PRO A 401 8.29 -13.01 -10.20
C PRO A 401 7.75 -11.87 -9.35
N TRP A 402 6.44 -11.87 -9.07
CA TRP A 402 5.75 -10.88 -8.27
C TRP A 402 4.70 -11.56 -7.38
N PHE A 403 4.46 -11.01 -6.18
CA PHE A 403 3.49 -11.59 -5.25
C PHE A 403 2.07 -11.58 -5.82
N ARG A 404 1.25 -12.47 -5.32
CA ARG A 404 -0.19 -12.58 -5.55
C ARG A 404 -0.94 -12.23 -4.28
N CYS A 405 -2.25 -11.99 -4.40
CA CYS A 405 -3.05 -11.62 -3.24
C CYS A 405 -4.50 -12.09 -3.38
N GLY A 406 -5.16 -12.22 -2.25
CA GLY A 406 -6.54 -12.65 -2.14
C GLY A 406 -6.83 -13.34 -0.82
N LYS A 407 -8.08 -13.73 -0.63
CA LYS A 407 -8.55 -14.56 0.48
C LYS A 407 -8.68 -16.03 0.05
N TRP A 408 -8.86 -16.25 -1.24
CA TRP A 408 -9.13 -17.56 -1.81
C TRP A 408 -8.08 -17.95 -2.84
N CYS A 409 -7.76 -19.26 -2.87
CA CYS A 409 -7.00 -19.87 -3.95
C CYS A 409 -7.80 -20.99 -4.59
N ARG A 410 -7.65 -21.14 -5.92
CA ARG A 410 -8.08 -22.29 -6.66
C ARG A 410 -6.83 -22.98 -7.22
N LEU A 411 -6.64 -24.24 -6.85
CA LEU A 411 -5.56 -25.06 -7.39
C LEU A 411 -6.14 -25.98 -8.45
N ASP A 412 -5.67 -25.85 -9.69
CA ASP A 412 -6.08 -26.69 -10.81
C ASP A 412 -4.90 -27.60 -11.18
N ILE A 413 -5.06 -28.91 -11.00
CA ILE A 413 -3.99 -29.89 -11.15
C ILE A 413 -4.39 -30.91 -12.21
N GLU A 414 -3.53 -31.11 -13.21
CA GLU A 414 -3.69 -32.10 -14.27
C GLU A 414 -2.44 -32.98 -14.33
N THR A 415 -2.64 -34.30 -14.41
CA THR A 415 -1.56 -35.29 -14.51
C THR A 415 -1.64 -36.02 -15.83
N GLY A 416 -0.46 -36.37 -16.37
CA GLY A 416 -0.31 -37.27 -17.51
C GLY A 416 -0.38 -38.72 -17.11
N ASP A 417 0.44 -39.56 -17.75
CA ASP A 417 0.52 -41.03 -17.45
C ASP A 417 1.21 -41.34 -16.11
N GLU A 418 1.76 -40.34 -15.45
CA GLU A 418 2.45 -40.44 -14.16
C GLU A 418 1.71 -39.66 -13.08
N PRO A 419 1.72 -40.11 -11.81
CA PRO A 419 1.17 -39.34 -10.70
C PRO A 419 2.03 -38.11 -10.42
N LEU A 420 1.44 -37.02 -9.97
CA LEU A 420 2.15 -35.82 -9.48
C LEU A 420 2.20 -35.86 -7.94
N HIS A 421 3.39 -35.69 -7.40
CA HIS A 421 3.61 -35.48 -5.96
C HIS A 421 3.83 -34.01 -5.66
N ILE A 422 3.01 -33.43 -4.81
CA ILE A 422 3.25 -32.14 -4.18
C ILE A 422 4.03 -32.42 -2.91
N LEU A 423 5.31 -31.99 -2.87
CA LEU A 423 6.25 -32.30 -1.81
C LEU A 423 6.25 -31.24 -0.70
N ASP A 424 6.01 -29.99 -1.07
CA ASP A 424 5.83 -28.86 -0.17
C ASP A 424 4.93 -27.82 -0.83
N ILE A 425 4.17 -27.07 -0.02
CA ILE A 425 3.38 -25.93 -0.47
C ILE A 425 3.29 -24.90 0.65
N SER A 426 3.63 -23.66 0.36
CA SER A 426 3.61 -22.55 1.32
C SER A 426 3.38 -21.22 0.62
N LEU A 427 3.16 -20.18 1.43
CA LEU A 427 3.06 -18.79 1.01
C LEU A 427 4.12 -17.99 1.75
N THR A 428 4.97 -17.28 1.02
CA THR A 428 5.88 -16.29 1.61
C THR A 428 5.17 -14.95 1.65
N GLU A 429 4.60 -14.60 2.84
CA GLU A 429 3.88 -13.34 3.03
C GLU A 429 4.83 -12.16 2.79
N SER A 430 4.42 -11.25 1.89
CA SER A 430 5.19 -10.06 1.53
C SER A 430 4.35 -8.82 1.76
N ARG A 431 4.81 -7.93 2.65
CA ARG A 431 4.23 -6.63 2.96
C ARG A 431 5.23 -5.76 3.70
N TYR A 432 5.01 -4.48 3.75
CA TYR A 432 5.73 -3.61 4.68
C TYR A 432 5.52 -4.09 6.13
N PRO A 433 6.56 -4.13 6.98
CA PRO A 433 6.43 -4.57 8.37
C PRO A 433 5.73 -3.51 9.25
N LEU A 434 4.51 -3.10 8.83
CA LEU A 434 3.68 -2.17 9.59
C LEU A 434 3.07 -2.88 10.79
N GLU A 435 3.57 -2.53 11.97
CA GLU A 435 3.09 -3.10 13.22
C GLU A 435 1.99 -2.25 13.85
N MET A 436 1.03 -2.91 14.48
CA MET A 436 -0.03 -2.26 15.24
C MET A 436 0.45 -1.98 16.66
N GLU A 437 1.08 -0.82 16.90
CA GLU A 437 1.53 -0.38 18.21
C GLU A 437 0.41 0.24 19.05
N SER A 438 -0.69 0.67 18.40
CA SER A 438 -1.85 1.27 19.06
C SER A 438 -2.82 0.25 19.62
N ALA A 439 -3.68 0.67 20.55
CA ALA A 439 -4.79 -0.11 21.07
C ALA A 439 -6.04 0.74 21.25
N PHE A 440 -7.22 0.12 21.16
CA PHE A 440 -8.51 0.72 21.51
C PHE A 440 -9.45 -0.37 22.00
N ALA A 441 -10.15 -0.12 23.10
CA ALA A 441 -11.16 -1.02 23.66
C ALA A 441 -12.25 -0.25 24.40
N SER A 442 -13.47 -0.77 24.31
CA SER A 442 -14.60 -0.40 25.17
C SER A 442 -15.41 -1.66 25.46
N LYS A 443 -15.96 -1.79 26.64
CA LYS A 443 -16.87 -2.90 26.97
C LYS A 443 -18.27 -2.71 26.37
N ASP A 444 -18.61 -1.48 26.01
CA ASP A 444 -19.95 -1.11 25.57
C ASP A 444 -20.22 -1.50 24.11
N ASP A 445 -19.16 -1.72 23.31
CA ASP A 445 -19.26 -2.12 21.91
C ASP A 445 -18.09 -3.03 21.50
N ALA A 446 -18.33 -4.34 21.57
CA ALA A 446 -17.33 -5.36 21.19
C ALA A 446 -17.01 -5.34 19.68
N SER A 447 -17.90 -4.82 18.81
CA SER A 447 -17.70 -4.79 17.36
C SER A 447 -16.51 -3.89 16.96
N LEU A 448 -16.14 -2.92 17.79
CA LEU A 448 -15.01 -2.01 17.53
C LEU A 448 -13.68 -2.77 17.39
N ALA A 449 -13.52 -3.87 18.11
CA ALA A 449 -12.32 -4.72 17.99
C ALA A 449 -12.24 -5.40 16.62
N ASP A 450 -13.37 -5.91 16.10
CA ASP A 450 -13.42 -6.54 14.78
C ASP A 450 -13.25 -5.54 13.66
N ILE A 451 -13.90 -4.38 13.75
CA ILE A 451 -13.71 -3.27 12.78
C ILE A 451 -12.24 -2.86 12.74
N ARG A 452 -11.60 -2.71 13.90
CA ARG A 452 -10.19 -2.38 14.01
C ARG A 452 -9.30 -3.46 13.38
N ARG A 453 -9.65 -4.73 13.55
CA ARG A 453 -8.92 -5.87 12.99
C ARG A 453 -8.96 -5.89 11.46
N ILE A 454 -10.14 -5.75 10.83
CA ILE A 454 -10.26 -5.73 9.37
C ILE A 454 -9.63 -4.48 8.76
N SER A 455 -9.76 -3.33 9.42
CA SER A 455 -9.14 -2.07 9.00
C SER A 455 -7.60 -2.15 9.04
N ALA A 456 -7.03 -2.70 10.11
CA ALA A 456 -5.59 -2.91 10.22
C ALA A 456 -5.07 -3.86 9.16
N ARG A 457 -5.80 -4.95 8.87
CA ARG A 457 -5.40 -5.90 7.84
C ARG A 457 -5.45 -5.28 6.45
N ALA A 458 -6.48 -4.48 6.13
CA ALA A 458 -6.54 -3.74 4.86
C ALA A 458 -5.33 -2.81 4.71
N MET A 459 -5.00 -2.03 5.74
CA MET A 459 -3.85 -1.12 5.71
C MET A 459 -2.52 -1.89 5.53
N GLN A 460 -2.34 -3.02 6.22
CA GLN A 460 -1.14 -3.86 6.08
C GLN A 460 -1.00 -4.45 4.67
N MET A 461 -2.10 -4.89 4.06
CA MET A 461 -2.10 -5.47 2.72
C MET A 461 -1.89 -4.44 1.61
N CYS A 462 -2.27 -3.18 1.85
CA CYS A 462 -2.04 -2.08 0.92
C CYS A 462 -0.73 -1.31 1.20
N CYS A 463 0.10 -1.78 2.12
CA CYS A 463 1.38 -1.16 2.48
C CYS A 463 2.54 -2.09 2.09
N HIS A 464 3.30 -1.71 1.06
CA HIS A 464 4.45 -2.46 0.54
C HIS A 464 5.67 -1.55 0.34
N GLU A 465 6.29 -1.56 -0.83
CA GLU A 465 7.39 -0.64 -1.21
C GLU A 465 6.89 0.80 -1.41
N MET A 466 5.60 0.93 -1.57
CA MET A 466 4.78 2.13 -1.63
C MET A 466 3.38 1.78 -1.12
N LEU A 467 2.53 2.74 -0.93
CA LEU A 467 1.12 2.50 -0.62
C LEU A 467 0.36 2.07 -1.87
N PHE A 468 -0.71 1.30 -1.68
CA PHE A 468 -1.63 0.89 -2.74
C PHE A 468 -3.04 1.35 -2.39
N ASP A 469 -3.83 1.64 -3.41
CA ASP A 469 -5.28 1.67 -3.31
C ASP A 469 -5.80 0.29 -2.93
N CYS A 470 -5.50 -0.71 -3.76
CA CYS A 470 -5.82 -2.12 -3.57
C CYS A 470 -4.71 -3.03 -4.10
N PRO A 471 -4.48 -4.22 -3.50
CA PRO A 471 -3.40 -5.10 -3.94
C PRO A 471 -3.80 -6.04 -5.08
N PHE A 472 -5.11 -6.32 -5.31
CA PHE A 472 -5.55 -7.32 -6.29
C PHE A 472 -5.67 -6.76 -7.70
N TYR A 473 -6.25 -5.57 -7.87
CA TYR A 473 -6.54 -5.01 -9.20
C TYR A 473 -5.48 -4.06 -9.71
N GLU A 474 -4.98 -3.15 -8.87
CA GLU A 474 -4.24 -1.96 -9.33
C GLU A 474 -2.83 -1.82 -8.80
N GLN A 475 -2.62 -1.95 -7.50
CA GLN A 475 -1.33 -1.70 -6.83
C GLN A 475 -0.78 -0.30 -7.17
N GLN A 476 -1.66 0.70 -7.27
CA GLN A 476 -1.35 2.09 -7.58
C GLN A 476 -1.41 2.96 -6.32
N MET A 477 -0.68 4.04 -6.30
CA MET A 477 -0.72 5.01 -5.21
C MET A 477 -1.42 6.29 -5.67
N TYR A 478 -2.61 6.55 -5.12
CA TYR A 478 -3.46 7.70 -5.42
C TYR A 478 -3.44 8.71 -4.27
N PRO A 479 -3.26 10.03 -4.50
CA PRO A 479 -3.17 11.02 -3.42
C PRO A 479 -4.37 11.07 -2.47
N GLY A 480 -5.60 10.87 -2.99
CA GLY A 480 -6.79 10.82 -2.14
C GLY A 480 -6.74 9.68 -1.14
N ASP A 481 -6.48 8.46 -1.62
CA ASP A 481 -6.29 7.25 -0.80
C ASP A 481 -5.13 7.43 0.18
N THR A 482 -3.99 7.85 -0.36
CA THR A 482 -2.76 8.00 0.39
C THR A 482 -2.94 8.92 1.59
N ARG A 483 -3.62 10.06 1.44
CA ARG A 483 -3.87 10.97 2.56
C ARG A 483 -4.59 10.27 3.72
N VAL A 484 -5.63 9.49 3.42
CA VAL A 484 -6.36 8.71 4.43
C VAL A 484 -5.44 7.67 5.06
N GLN A 485 -4.69 6.93 4.23
CA GLN A 485 -3.75 5.91 4.68
C GLN A 485 -2.65 6.46 5.60
N LEU A 486 -2.10 7.65 5.31
CA LEU A 486 -1.07 8.28 6.15
C LEU A 486 -1.59 8.56 7.57
N ASN A 487 -2.83 9.02 7.70
CA ASN A 487 -3.46 9.25 8.99
C ASN A 487 -3.74 7.92 9.72
N VAL A 488 -4.16 6.88 9.00
CA VAL A 488 -4.32 5.54 9.57
C VAL A 488 -2.98 5.00 10.08
N ILE A 489 -1.89 5.12 9.31
CA ILE A 489 -0.54 4.70 9.73
C ILE A 489 -0.11 5.46 10.99
N SER A 490 -0.34 6.78 11.05
CA SER A 490 -0.04 7.61 12.23
C SER A 490 -0.78 7.16 13.48
N ALA A 491 -2.02 6.61 13.32
CA ALA A 491 -2.78 6.03 14.41
C ALA A 491 -2.41 4.56 14.71
N MET A 492 -1.67 3.89 13.84
CA MET A 492 -1.24 2.51 14.02
C MET A 492 0.16 2.39 14.63
N SER A 493 1.11 3.19 14.14
CA SER A 493 2.54 3.01 14.40
C SER A 493 3.28 4.35 14.51
N ARG A 494 4.44 4.32 15.20
CA ARG A 494 5.39 5.44 15.25
C ARG A 494 6.33 5.48 14.04
N ASP A 495 6.29 4.46 13.19
CA ASP A 495 7.11 4.39 11.99
C ASP A 495 6.57 5.31 10.89
N ASP A 496 7.20 6.46 10.69
CA ASP A 496 6.80 7.47 9.70
C ASP A 496 7.51 7.31 8.34
N ARG A 497 8.34 6.26 8.15
CA ARG A 497 9.14 6.10 6.92
C ARG A 497 8.27 5.92 5.68
N MET A 498 7.16 5.18 5.78
CA MET A 498 6.24 5.02 4.65
C MET A 498 5.46 6.31 4.37
N ILE A 499 5.14 7.09 5.41
CA ILE A 499 4.52 8.42 5.28
C ILE A 499 5.44 9.36 4.50
N LYS A 500 6.70 9.45 4.91
CA LYS A 500 7.74 10.21 4.21
C LYS A 500 7.90 9.74 2.77
N ARG A 501 7.99 8.43 2.58
CA ARG A 501 8.14 7.81 1.26
C ARG A 501 7.03 8.19 0.29
N ALA A 502 5.77 8.18 0.75
CA ALA A 502 4.64 8.53 -0.09
C ALA A 502 4.68 9.99 -0.55
N ILE A 503 4.92 10.92 0.38
CA ILE A 503 5.04 12.35 0.05
C ILE A 503 6.24 12.60 -0.89
N GLU A 504 7.39 11.95 -0.65
CA GLU A 504 8.56 12.06 -1.52
C GLU A 504 8.31 11.56 -2.94
N LEU A 505 7.58 10.45 -3.09
CA LEU A 505 7.23 9.94 -4.41
C LEU A 505 6.35 10.93 -5.17
N TYR A 506 5.36 11.56 -4.53
CA TYR A 506 4.55 12.60 -5.18
C TYR A 506 5.36 13.86 -5.52
N ASP A 507 6.27 14.29 -4.64
CA ASP A 507 7.22 15.38 -4.94
C ASP A 507 7.99 15.09 -6.24
N LEU A 508 8.51 13.86 -6.38
CA LEU A 508 9.26 13.42 -7.56
C LEU A 508 8.39 13.33 -8.83
N GLY A 509 7.11 13.08 -8.67
CA GLY A 509 6.14 12.97 -9.76
C GLY A 509 5.54 14.32 -10.17
N THR A 510 5.62 15.34 -9.33
CA THR A 510 5.00 16.65 -9.58
C THR A 510 5.54 17.30 -10.86
N ARG A 511 4.63 17.56 -11.79
CA ARG A 511 4.91 18.10 -13.13
C ARG A 511 5.36 19.58 -13.06
N ASP A 512 5.84 20.09 -14.19
CA ASP A 512 6.33 21.49 -14.27
C ASP A 512 5.23 22.53 -14.02
N ASP A 513 3.97 22.18 -14.34
CA ASP A 513 2.79 23.00 -14.06
C ASP A 513 2.33 22.93 -12.58
N GLY A 514 3.03 22.19 -11.74
CA GLY A 514 2.72 22.03 -10.33
C GLY A 514 1.67 20.96 -10.03
N GLN A 515 1.09 20.30 -11.04
CA GLN A 515 0.13 19.23 -10.81
C GLN A 515 0.83 17.96 -10.30
N CYS A 516 0.34 17.42 -9.20
CA CYS A 516 0.67 16.08 -8.76
C CYS A 516 -0.04 15.08 -9.68
N PRO A 517 0.62 14.03 -10.19
CA PRO A 517 -0.07 12.98 -10.93
C PRO A 517 -1.18 12.36 -10.09
N PHE A 518 -2.28 11.99 -10.76
CA PHE A 518 -3.41 11.34 -10.11
C PHE A 518 -3.03 9.97 -9.50
N ASN A 519 -2.05 9.29 -10.11
CA ASN A 519 -1.40 8.08 -9.59
C ASN A 519 0.11 8.15 -9.85
N TRP A 520 0.95 7.72 -8.87
CA TRP A 520 2.40 7.77 -9.01
C TRP A 520 3.13 6.94 -7.92
N PRO A 521 4.28 6.23 -8.24
CA PRO A 521 4.88 6.05 -9.58
C PRO A 521 4.08 5.09 -10.44
N THR A 522 4.05 5.31 -11.73
CA THR A 522 3.35 4.45 -12.69
C THR A 522 3.80 4.67 -14.12
N ARG A 523 3.65 3.64 -14.97
CA ARG A 523 3.83 3.75 -16.42
C ARG A 523 2.58 4.34 -17.14
N GLY A 524 1.45 4.36 -16.46
CA GLY A 524 0.16 4.88 -16.95
C GLY A 524 -0.32 6.05 -16.10
N ALA A 525 0.45 7.15 -16.04
CA ALA A 525 0.08 8.32 -15.24
C ALA A 525 -1.23 8.94 -15.75
N GLN A 526 -2.14 9.20 -14.82
CA GLN A 526 -3.40 9.89 -15.03
C GLN A 526 -3.28 11.34 -14.57
N GLU A 527 -4.12 12.21 -15.10
CA GLU A 527 -4.28 13.59 -14.65
C GLU A 527 -5.53 13.75 -13.80
N GLY A 528 -5.47 14.61 -12.78
CA GLY A 528 -6.62 14.94 -11.95
C GLY A 528 -6.27 15.94 -10.85
N ALA A 529 -6.62 17.20 -11.06
CA ALA A 529 -6.24 18.29 -10.16
C ALA A 529 -6.87 18.17 -8.76
N THR A 530 -8.03 17.51 -8.60
CA THR A 530 -8.64 17.28 -7.28
C THR A 530 -7.73 16.46 -6.36
N TYR A 531 -6.94 15.54 -6.91
CA TYR A 531 -5.98 14.76 -6.13
C TYR A 531 -4.68 15.52 -5.83
N THR A 532 -4.33 16.54 -6.62
CA THR A 532 -3.29 17.52 -6.22
C THR A 532 -3.70 18.23 -4.93
N LEU A 533 -4.99 18.58 -4.76
CA LEU A 533 -5.48 19.17 -3.51
C LEU A 533 -5.32 18.22 -2.32
N CYS A 534 -5.62 16.92 -2.52
CA CYS A 534 -5.39 15.90 -1.47
C CYS A 534 -3.91 15.74 -1.08
N TYR A 535 -3.01 15.78 -2.06
CA TYR A 535 -1.56 15.78 -1.80
C TYR A 535 -1.12 16.97 -0.95
N LEU A 536 -1.63 18.17 -1.23
CA LEU A 536 -1.33 19.37 -0.46
C LEU A 536 -1.78 19.28 1.02
N LEU A 537 -2.85 18.52 1.30
CA LEU A 537 -3.31 18.30 2.68
C LEU A 537 -2.33 17.44 3.50
N MET A 538 -1.57 16.55 2.88
CA MET A 538 -0.62 15.66 3.57
C MET A 538 0.49 16.43 4.31
N TYR A 539 0.85 17.61 3.83
CA TYR A 539 1.88 18.46 4.47
C TYR A 539 1.42 18.97 5.83
N GLY A 540 0.17 19.45 5.93
CA GLY A 540 -0.42 19.87 7.20
C GLY A 540 -0.61 18.69 8.16
N ASP A 541 -1.07 17.55 7.63
CA ASP A 541 -1.22 16.31 8.42
C ASP A 541 0.14 15.88 8.99
N TYR A 542 1.22 15.90 8.19
CA TYR A 542 2.58 15.61 8.66
C TYR A 542 3.08 16.64 9.68
N ALA A 543 2.90 17.94 9.38
CA ALA A 543 3.33 19.02 10.28
C ALA A 543 2.71 18.90 11.68
N MET A 544 1.49 18.41 11.80
CA MET A 544 0.84 18.23 13.09
C MET A 544 1.26 16.94 13.80
N ASN A 545 1.36 15.82 13.08
CA ASN A 545 1.43 14.49 13.71
C ASN A 545 2.86 13.92 13.84
N HIS A 546 3.87 14.49 13.16
CA HIS A 546 5.23 13.94 13.10
C HIS A 546 6.29 14.96 13.48
N ALA A 547 7.45 14.47 13.98
CA ALA A 547 8.45 15.34 14.61
C ALA A 547 9.60 15.83 13.70
N ASP A 548 9.75 15.27 12.48
CA ASP A 548 10.90 15.57 11.63
C ASP A 548 10.73 16.90 10.87
N ARG A 549 11.02 17.98 11.60
CA ARG A 549 10.98 19.33 11.07
C ARG A 549 11.97 19.57 9.92
N ALA A 550 13.13 18.94 9.97
CA ALA A 550 14.16 19.12 8.94
C ALA A 550 13.75 18.47 7.63
N TRP A 551 13.17 17.28 7.69
CA TRP A 551 12.63 16.59 6.53
C TRP A 551 11.47 17.38 5.89
N LEU A 552 10.52 17.86 6.70
CA LEU A 552 9.38 18.65 6.20
C LEU A 552 9.85 19.96 5.53
N ARG A 553 10.84 20.64 6.12
CA ARG A 553 11.43 21.86 5.51
C ARG A 553 12.04 21.56 4.14
N ALA A 554 12.68 20.40 3.96
CA ALA A 554 13.25 20.00 2.68
C ALA A 554 12.18 19.73 1.59
N ARG A 555 10.91 19.52 1.99
CA ARG A 555 9.76 19.28 1.08
C ARG A 555 9.00 20.56 0.69
N LEU A 556 9.26 21.71 1.32
CA LEU A 556 8.60 22.98 0.99
C LEU A 556 8.62 23.37 -0.50
N PRO A 557 9.70 23.13 -1.26
CA PRO A 557 9.68 23.42 -2.71
C PRO A 557 8.56 22.70 -3.45
N GLY A 558 8.27 21.42 -3.10
CA GLY A 558 7.16 20.65 -3.68
C GLY A 558 5.81 21.25 -3.32
N LEU A 559 5.56 21.51 -2.01
CA LEU A 559 4.35 22.20 -1.56
C LEU A 559 4.11 23.49 -2.34
N ARG A 560 5.10 24.39 -2.37
CA ARG A 560 4.98 25.69 -3.02
C ARG A 560 4.75 25.59 -4.52
N LYS A 561 5.43 24.64 -5.19
CA LYS A 561 5.24 24.39 -6.63
C LYS A 561 3.80 23.99 -6.92
N SER A 562 3.23 23.07 -6.14
CA SER A 562 1.85 22.61 -6.35
C SER A 562 0.81 23.65 -5.94
N MET A 563 1.06 24.44 -4.88
CA MET A 563 0.20 25.56 -4.53
C MET A 563 0.14 26.59 -5.66
N SER A 564 1.28 26.99 -6.22
CA SER A 564 1.34 27.94 -7.36
C SER A 564 0.75 27.35 -8.64
N GLY A 565 0.87 26.04 -8.84
CA GLY A 565 0.24 25.35 -9.96
C GLY A 565 -1.29 25.38 -9.90
N MET A 566 -1.87 25.24 -8.69
CA MET A 566 -3.31 25.35 -8.51
C MET A 566 -3.84 26.76 -8.76
N GLU A 567 -3.07 27.79 -8.42
CA GLU A 567 -3.44 29.19 -8.71
C GLU A 567 -3.65 29.46 -10.21
N LEU A 568 -3.04 28.67 -11.11
CA LEU A 568 -3.22 28.82 -12.56
C LEU A 568 -4.65 28.50 -13.04
N TYR A 569 -5.43 27.78 -12.22
CA TYR A 569 -6.81 27.41 -12.53
C TYR A 569 -7.85 28.31 -11.85
N GLU A 570 -7.41 29.36 -11.15
CA GLU A 570 -8.33 30.34 -10.56
C GLU A 570 -8.88 31.28 -11.63
N ASN A 571 -10.20 31.44 -11.64
CA ASN A 571 -10.85 32.46 -12.44
C ASN A 571 -10.73 33.88 -11.81
N ALA A 572 -11.35 34.87 -12.42
CA ALA A 572 -11.28 36.27 -11.94
C ALA A 572 -11.84 36.47 -10.50
N ASP A 573 -12.70 35.56 -10.06
CA ASP A 573 -13.28 35.57 -8.71
C ASP A 573 -12.45 34.74 -7.70
N GLY A 574 -11.36 34.11 -8.14
CA GLY A 574 -10.49 33.24 -7.33
C GLY A 574 -11.03 31.83 -7.13
N LEU A 575 -12.11 31.45 -7.81
CA LEU A 575 -12.63 30.10 -7.81
C LEU A 575 -11.84 29.20 -8.77
N LEU A 576 -11.52 28.00 -8.36
CA LEU A 576 -11.00 26.98 -9.26
C LEU A 576 -12.07 26.63 -10.31
N GLU A 577 -11.69 26.73 -11.57
CA GLU A 577 -12.56 26.52 -12.71
C GLU A 577 -11.83 25.71 -13.80
N ASN A 578 -12.54 24.87 -14.51
CA ASN A 578 -12.01 24.06 -15.63
C ASN A 578 -10.77 23.25 -15.25
N LEU A 579 -10.81 22.55 -14.12
CA LEU A 579 -9.72 21.71 -13.64
C LEU A 579 -9.36 20.61 -14.64
N PRO A 580 -8.08 20.38 -14.93
CA PRO A 580 -7.65 19.38 -15.91
C PRO A 580 -7.84 17.95 -15.40
N GLY A 581 -8.07 17.07 -16.36
CA GLY A 581 -8.11 15.63 -16.13
C GLY A 581 -9.33 15.15 -15.35
N TRP A 582 -9.16 14.05 -14.64
CA TRP A 582 -10.22 13.40 -13.88
C TRP A 582 -10.47 14.11 -12.55
N SER A 583 -11.65 14.70 -12.40
CA SER A 583 -12.04 15.42 -11.18
C SER A 583 -12.76 14.52 -10.16
N PHE A 584 -12.23 13.31 -9.96
CA PHE A 584 -12.80 12.35 -9.01
C PHE A 584 -13.00 12.94 -7.61
N MET A 585 -14.13 12.62 -7.01
CA MET A 585 -14.45 13.02 -5.63
C MET A 585 -14.82 11.82 -4.76
N ASP A 586 -15.75 10.96 -5.19
CA ASP A 586 -16.19 9.77 -4.46
C ASP A 586 -17.09 8.87 -5.34
N TRP A 587 -17.21 7.58 -5.04
CA TRP A 587 -18.09 6.64 -5.74
C TRP A 587 -19.56 6.80 -5.33
N VAL A 588 -20.20 7.91 -5.72
CA VAL A 588 -21.56 8.25 -5.31
C VAL A 588 -22.60 7.78 -6.34
N VAL A 589 -23.55 6.98 -5.90
CA VAL A 589 -24.69 6.58 -6.73
C VAL A 589 -25.50 7.81 -7.14
N GLY A 590 -25.67 8.00 -8.45
CA GLY A 590 -26.39 9.12 -9.05
C GLY A 590 -25.53 10.36 -9.33
N TRP A 591 -24.20 10.28 -9.15
CA TRP A 591 -23.23 11.16 -9.81
C TRP A 591 -22.84 10.57 -11.17
N ASP A 592 -21.92 11.24 -11.87
CA ASP A 592 -21.37 10.68 -13.09
C ASP A 592 -20.67 9.34 -12.80
N TRP A 593 -20.63 8.46 -13.81
CA TRP A 593 -20.09 7.11 -13.69
C TRP A 593 -18.62 7.05 -13.21
N ASP A 594 -17.91 8.16 -13.31
CA ASP A 594 -16.49 8.31 -12.93
C ASP A 594 -16.30 8.90 -11.52
N GLY A 595 -17.39 9.07 -10.73
CA GLY A 595 -17.31 9.59 -9.37
C GLY A 595 -17.02 11.10 -9.26
N THR A 596 -17.23 11.85 -10.34
CA THR A 596 -17.08 13.30 -10.36
C THR A 596 -18.33 13.99 -9.81
N ALA A 597 -18.14 14.96 -8.90
CA ALA A 597 -19.22 15.79 -8.40
C ALA A 597 -19.81 16.69 -9.49
N PRO A 598 -21.13 17.02 -9.45
CA PRO A 598 -21.77 17.88 -10.44
C PRO A 598 -21.03 19.21 -10.65
N GLY A 599 -20.85 19.61 -11.91
CA GLY A 599 -20.18 20.86 -12.29
C GLY A 599 -18.65 20.77 -12.35
N GLY A 600 -18.06 19.59 -12.20
CA GLY A 600 -16.61 19.40 -12.26
C GLY A 600 -16.12 18.42 -13.33
N ARG A 601 -16.99 18.00 -14.29
CA ARG A 601 -16.67 16.95 -15.23
C ARG A 601 -15.63 17.36 -16.26
N PHE A 602 -14.56 16.57 -16.41
CA PHE A 602 -13.54 16.66 -17.47
C PHE A 602 -13.05 18.07 -17.82
N GLY A 603 -12.79 18.91 -16.81
CA GLY A 603 -12.27 20.25 -17.03
C GLY A 603 -13.31 21.29 -17.44
N GLU A 604 -14.61 21.02 -17.26
CA GLU A 604 -15.66 21.98 -17.55
C GLU A 604 -16.35 22.49 -16.28
N GLY A 605 -16.39 23.80 -16.12
CA GLY A 605 -17.16 24.48 -15.10
C GLY A 605 -16.48 24.66 -13.76
N VAL A 606 -17.31 24.97 -12.78
CA VAL A 606 -16.91 25.26 -11.39
C VAL A 606 -17.82 24.46 -10.43
N ASN A 607 -17.22 23.81 -9.44
CA ASN A 607 -17.99 23.13 -8.40
C ASN A 607 -17.53 23.49 -6.98
N ALA A 608 -18.44 23.28 -6.02
CA ALA A 608 -18.20 23.61 -4.63
C ALA A 608 -17.14 22.69 -4.01
N GLU A 609 -17.17 21.39 -4.28
CA GLU A 609 -16.34 20.38 -3.64
C GLU A 609 -14.84 20.64 -3.91
N ALA A 610 -14.45 20.90 -5.17
CA ALA A 610 -13.06 21.22 -5.50
C ALA A 610 -12.62 22.55 -4.87
N ASN A 611 -13.48 23.57 -4.88
CA ASN A 611 -13.19 24.87 -4.28
C ASN A 611 -13.07 24.80 -2.76
N LEU A 612 -13.88 23.97 -2.10
CA LEU A 612 -13.80 23.73 -0.66
C LEU A 612 -12.55 22.90 -0.29
N LEU A 613 -12.13 21.94 -1.14
CA LEU A 613 -10.83 21.28 -0.99
C LEU A 613 -9.68 22.29 -1.14
N TRP A 614 -9.79 23.27 -2.04
CA TRP A 614 -8.80 24.34 -2.20
C TRP A 614 -8.68 25.21 -0.93
N VAL A 615 -9.80 25.53 -0.27
CA VAL A 615 -9.80 26.18 1.06
C VAL A 615 -9.01 25.34 2.07
N LEU A 616 -9.22 24.02 2.12
CA LEU A 616 -8.50 23.12 3.02
C LEU A 616 -7.01 23.05 2.66
N ALA A 617 -6.64 23.02 1.38
CA ALA A 617 -5.26 23.03 0.94
C ALA A 617 -4.53 24.32 1.33
N MET A 618 -5.15 25.49 1.18
CA MET A 618 -4.60 26.77 1.68
C MET A 618 -4.42 26.76 3.20
N LYS A 619 -5.39 26.20 3.96
CA LYS A 619 -5.30 26.03 5.42
C LYS A 619 -4.11 25.14 5.80
N SER A 620 -3.89 24.03 5.07
CA SER A 620 -2.76 23.11 5.23
C SER A 620 -1.43 23.80 4.92
N ALA A 621 -1.37 24.55 3.82
CA ALA A 621 -0.16 25.29 3.42
C ALA A 621 0.20 26.37 4.45
N ALA A 622 -0.77 27.18 4.89
CA ALA A 622 -0.57 28.21 5.92
C ALA A 622 -0.04 27.60 7.23
N LEU A 623 -0.64 26.47 7.67
CA LEU A 623 -0.19 25.73 8.84
C LEU A 623 1.27 25.25 8.69
N THR A 624 1.62 24.65 7.56
CA THR A 624 2.95 24.12 7.27
C THR A 624 4.00 25.21 7.24
N GLU A 625 3.73 26.32 6.54
CA GLU A 625 4.62 27.48 6.45
C GLU A 625 4.86 28.11 7.82
N ARG A 626 3.81 28.28 8.62
CA ARG A 626 3.88 28.82 9.99
C ARG A 626 4.66 27.91 10.91
N ALA A 627 4.43 26.59 10.84
CA ALA A 627 5.17 25.59 11.63
C ALA A 627 6.68 25.63 11.34
N LEU A 628 7.07 26.02 10.13
CA LEU A 628 8.46 26.14 9.71
C LEU A 628 9.05 27.53 9.86
N GLY A 629 8.26 28.53 10.32
CA GLY A 629 8.68 29.90 10.61
C GLY A 629 8.54 30.87 9.43
N HIS A 630 7.78 30.51 8.39
CA HIS A 630 7.56 31.36 7.20
C HIS A 630 6.24 32.12 7.32
N GLU A 631 6.14 33.04 8.28
CA GLU A 631 4.90 33.72 8.65
C GLU A 631 4.29 34.58 7.54
N LEU A 632 5.13 35.20 6.69
CA LEU A 632 4.64 36.00 5.55
C LEU A 632 3.88 35.11 4.55
N GLN A 633 4.42 33.96 4.23
CA GLN A 633 3.78 33.02 3.31
C GLN A 633 2.52 32.41 3.93
N ALA A 634 2.54 32.14 5.24
CA ALA A 634 1.38 31.64 5.95
C ALA A 634 0.21 32.65 5.90
N ARG A 635 0.49 33.94 6.16
CA ARG A 635 -0.52 35.02 6.06
C ARG A 635 -1.07 35.19 4.64
N TYR A 636 -0.22 35.07 3.61
CA TYR A 636 -0.69 35.10 2.23
C TYR A 636 -1.78 34.06 1.96
N TRP A 637 -1.55 32.81 2.40
CA TRP A 637 -2.53 31.75 2.24
C TRP A 637 -3.77 31.93 3.10
N ASP A 638 -3.65 32.45 4.32
CA ASP A 638 -4.81 32.74 5.18
C ASP A 638 -5.70 33.84 4.57
N GLU A 639 -5.14 34.94 4.10
CA GLU A 639 -5.87 36.06 3.47
C GLU A 639 -6.57 35.60 2.17
N LYS A 640 -5.88 34.80 1.37
CA LYS A 640 -6.44 34.26 0.13
C LYS A 640 -7.58 33.29 0.42
N ARG A 641 -7.41 32.41 1.40
CA ARG A 641 -8.44 31.48 1.88
C ARG A 641 -9.70 32.19 2.34
N GLU A 642 -9.58 33.29 3.09
CA GLU A 642 -10.72 34.08 3.57
C GLU A 642 -11.51 34.71 2.41
N LYS A 643 -10.82 35.24 1.41
CA LYS A 643 -11.47 35.78 0.21
C LYS A 643 -12.21 34.72 -0.57
N LEU A 644 -11.56 33.57 -0.78
CA LEU A 644 -12.15 32.41 -1.45
C LEU A 644 -13.36 31.88 -0.70
N ALA A 645 -13.30 31.75 0.63
CA ALA A 645 -14.41 31.32 1.47
C ALA A 645 -15.64 32.22 1.31
N ALA A 646 -15.45 33.54 1.30
CA ALA A 646 -16.52 34.48 1.07
C ALA A 646 -17.16 34.30 -0.31
N LYS A 647 -16.34 34.10 -1.35
CA LYS A 647 -16.84 33.86 -2.73
C LYS A 647 -17.56 32.53 -2.89
N ILE A 648 -17.10 31.48 -2.23
CA ILE A 648 -17.78 30.17 -2.17
C ILE A 648 -19.18 30.32 -1.55
N VAL A 649 -19.30 31.06 -0.45
CA VAL A 649 -20.62 31.32 0.18
C VAL A 649 -21.54 32.07 -0.76
N GLU A 650 -21.07 33.14 -1.42
CA GLU A 650 -21.84 33.88 -2.42
C GLU A 650 -22.36 32.96 -3.54
N THR A 651 -21.50 32.11 -4.05
CA THR A 651 -21.75 31.30 -5.27
C THR A 651 -22.63 30.09 -4.98
N PHE A 652 -22.34 29.33 -3.91
CA PHE A 652 -22.88 27.97 -3.72
C PHE A 652 -23.85 27.86 -2.53
N TRP A 653 -23.86 28.79 -1.59
CA TRP A 653 -24.76 28.73 -0.44
C TRP A 653 -26.23 28.92 -0.86
N CYS A 654 -27.08 27.95 -0.53
CA CYS A 654 -28.53 28.05 -0.67
C CYS A 654 -29.14 28.40 0.69
N ALA A 655 -29.55 29.66 0.85
CA ALA A 655 -30.11 30.15 2.11
C ALA A 655 -31.42 29.44 2.49
N GLU A 656 -32.23 29.06 1.49
CA GLU A 656 -33.51 28.36 1.70
C GLU A 656 -33.32 26.97 2.31
N ARG A 657 -32.27 26.27 1.86
CA ARG A 657 -31.91 24.91 2.33
C ARG A 657 -30.95 24.95 3.53
N GLY A 658 -30.26 26.07 3.79
CA GLY A 658 -29.17 26.14 4.76
C GLY A 658 -28.01 25.19 4.45
N LEU A 659 -27.74 24.99 3.15
CA LEU A 659 -26.75 24.01 2.62
C LEU A 659 -25.99 24.61 1.44
N PHE A 660 -24.79 24.07 1.18
CA PHE A 660 -24.05 24.32 -0.05
C PHE A 660 -24.53 23.35 -1.14
N ALA A 661 -24.77 23.89 -2.32
CA ALA A 661 -24.99 23.10 -3.52
C ALA A 661 -23.65 22.84 -4.25
N SER A 662 -23.53 21.76 -4.99
CA SER A 662 -22.35 21.42 -5.79
C SER A 662 -22.12 22.41 -6.92
N THR A 663 -23.19 23.05 -7.44
CA THR A 663 -23.13 23.98 -8.57
C THR A 663 -23.75 25.35 -8.26
N PRO A 664 -23.39 26.44 -9.00
CA PRO A 664 -24.01 27.75 -8.86
C PRO A 664 -25.52 27.77 -9.11
N LYS A 665 -26.06 26.72 -9.77
CA LYS A 665 -27.51 26.58 -10.01
C LYS A 665 -28.30 26.20 -8.75
N LYS A 666 -27.59 25.81 -7.67
CA LYS A 666 -28.13 25.51 -6.34
C LYS A 666 -29.24 24.41 -6.34
N ARG A 667 -28.98 23.32 -7.08
CA ARG A 667 -29.94 22.22 -7.22
C ARG A 667 -29.43 20.88 -6.70
N ASP A 668 -28.10 20.67 -6.71
CA ASP A 668 -27.46 19.39 -6.35
C ASP A 668 -26.79 19.54 -4.98
N PHE A 669 -27.19 18.70 -4.02
CA PHE A 669 -26.71 18.76 -2.64
C PHE A 669 -26.11 17.43 -2.21
N SER A 670 -24.96 17.49 -1.54
CA SER A 670 -24.20 16.33 -1.10
C SER A 670 -23.71 16.49 0.34
N GLU A 671 -23.49 15.38 1.05
CA GLU A 671 -22.74 15.38 2.32
C GLU A 671 -21.33 15.96 2.12
N HIS A 672 -20.72 15.74 0.95
CA HIS A 672 -19.35 16.13 0.59
C HIS A 672 -19.14 17.65 0.70
N ALA A 673 -19.96 18.44 0.03
CA ALA A 673 -19.87 19.90 0.07
C ALA A 673 -20.04 20.43 1.51
N GLN A 674 -21.00 19.87 2.27
CA GLN A 674 -21.25 20.30 3.64
C GLN A 674 -20.04 20.00 4.55
N CYS A 675 -19.52 18.77 4.48
CA CYS A 675 -18.36 18.36 5.28
C CYS A 675 -17.15 19.26 5.02
N LEU A 676 -16.81 19.47 3.74
CA LEU A 676 -15.67 20.31 3.37
C LEU A 676 -15.83 21.76 3.80
N ALA A 677 -17.04 22.34 3.65
CA ALA A 677 -17.32 23.70 4.09
C ALA A 677 -17.19 23.86 5.61
N LEU A 678 -17.73 22.89 6.36
CA LEU A 678 -17.65 22.89 7.83
C LEU A 678 -16.20 22.70 8.31
N LEU A 679 -15.41 21.83 7.68
CA LEU A 679 -14.00 21.60 8.00
C LEU A 679 -13.11 22.79 7.59
N GLY A 680 -13.48 23.49 6.52
CA GLY A 680 -12.81 24.68 6.02
C GLY A 680 -13.08 25.95 6.81
N ASP A 681 -13.99 25.93 7.80
CA ASP A 681 -14.44 27.10 8.54
C ASP A 681 -14.98 28.22 7.62
N VAL A 682 -15.73 27.83 6.58
CA VAL A 682 -16.22 28.74 5.52
C VAL A 682 -17.42 29.57 6.01
N LEU A 683 -18.16 29.08 7.00
CA LEU A 683 -19.36 29.71 7.55
C LEU A 683 -19.11 30.32 8.93
N PRO A 684 -19.77 31.43 9.28
CA PRO A 684 -19.84 31.86 10.66
C PRO A 684 -20.57 30.81 11.51
N ALA A 685 -20.32 30.81 12.82
CA ALA A 685 -20.72 29.75 13.74
C ALA A 685 -22.23 29.45 13.73
N ASP A 686 -23.08 30.47 13.67
CA ASP A 686 -24.55 30.31 13.62
C ASP A 686 -25.02 29.58 12.35
N LYS A 687 -24.45 29.91 11.19
CA LYS A 687 -24.75 29.22 9.92
C LYS A 687 -24.12 27.83 9.85
N ALA A 688 -22.94 27.64 10.46
CA ALA A 688 -22.29 26.35 10.54
C ALA A 688 -23.14 25.35 11.34
N GLU A 689 -23.76 25.78 12.45
CA GLU A 689 -24.68 24.97 13.21
C GLU A 689 -25.97 24.62 12.42
N VAL A 690 -26.49 25.55 11.62
CA VAL A 690 -27.63 25.29 10.72
C VAL A 690 -27.24 24.26 9.68
N CYS A 691 -26.12 24.46 8.99
CA CYS A 691 -25.58 23.56 7.98
C CYS A 691 -25.37 22.14 8.54
N PHE A 692 -24.77 22.02 9.73
CA PHE A 692 -24.55 20.74 10.37
C PHE A 692 -25.86 20.03 10.73
N ARG A 693 -26.88 20.76 11.24
CA ARG A 693 -28.19 20.17 11.50
C ARG A 693 -28.85 19.60 10.24
N HIS A 694 -28.76 20.31 9.11
CA HIS A 694 -29.29 19.81 7.83
C HIS A 694 -28.42 18.67 7.29
N LEU A 695 -27.10 18.71 7.43
CA LEU A 695 -26.23 17.59 7.06
C LEU A 695 -26.65 16.26 7.68
N ILE A 696 -27.09 16.27 8.94
CA ILE A 696 -27.42 15.03 9.66
C ILE A 696 -28.91 14.64 9.59
N SER A 697 -29.78 15.50 9.07
CA SER A 697 -31.24 15.27 9.06
C SER A 697 -31.88 15.32 7.67
N ASP A 698 -31.20 15.78 6.66
CA ASP A 698 -31.75 15.89 5.31
C ASP A 698 -31.47 14.60 4.50
N ASP A 699 -32.56 13.88 4.18
CA ASP A 699 -32.48 12.59 3.47
C ASP A 699 -32.22 12.73 1.98
N ASP A 700 -32.38 13.93 1.39
CA ASP A 700 -32.17 14.20 -0.05
C ASP A 700 -30.68 14.40 -0.39
N LEU A 701 -29.79 14.49 0.59
CA LEU A 701 -28.37 14.65 0.34
C LEU A 701 -27.76 13.38 -0.32
N LYS A 702 -26.97 13.57 -1.36
CA LYS A 702 -26.08 12.51 -1.85
C LYS A 702 -25.11 12.12 -0.75
N ARG A 703 -25.04 10.83 -0.42
CA ARG A 703 -24.32 10.32 0.74
C ARG A 703 -22.84 10.04 0.40
N CYS A 704 -21.98 10.33 1.36
CA CYS A 704 -20.58 9.90 1.32
C CYS A 704 -20.49 8.37 1.31
N THR A 705 -19.60 7.84 0.46
CA THR A 705 -19.28 6.42 0.47
C THR A 705 -18.14 6.11 1.47
N VAL A 706 -17.49 4.95 1.33
CA VAL A 706 -16.40 4.52 2.22
C VAL A 706 -15.29 5.56 2.29
N TYR A 707 -14.80 6.03 1.14
CA TYR A 707 -13.70 6.98 1.06
C TYR A 707 -14.02 8.30 1.78
N PHE A 708 -15.09 8.96 1.34
CA PHE A 708 -15.39 10.30 1.82
C PHE A 708 -15.99 10.34 3.23
N SER A 709 -16.39 9.17 3.80
CA SER A 709 -16.76 9.08 5.22
C SER A 709 -15.63 9.53 6.14
N TYR A 710 -14.36 9.55 5.68
CA TYR A 710 -13.26 10.16 6.43
C TYR A 710 -13.55 11.63 6.77
N TYR A 711 -13.96 12.44 5.80
CA TYR A 711 -14.28 13.85 6.00
C TYR A 711 -15.59 14.03 6.79
N LEU A 712 -16.55 13.14 6.57
CA LEU A 712 -17.81 13.12 7.33
C LEU A 712 -17.55 12.85 8.82
N PHE A 713 -16.72 11.87 9.15
CA PHE A 713 -16.38 11.55 10.53
C PHE A 713 -15.58 12.67 11.21
N GLU A 714 -14.65 13.29 10.49
CA GLU A 714 -13.94 14.46 10.99
C GLU A 714 -14.92 15.59 11.34
N THR A 715 -15.96 15.78 10.50
CA THR A 715 -17.04 16.75 10.73
C THR A 715 -17.88 16.37 11.95
N TYR A 716 -18.26 15.09 12.11
CA TYR A 716 -19.00 14.65 13.29
C TYR A 716 -18.25 14.94 14.58
N PHE A 717 -16.97 14.64 14.64
CA PHE A 717 -16.14 14.91 15.81
C PHE A 717 -15.89 16.40 16.04
N LYS A 718 -15.83 17.21 15.00
CA LYS A 718 -15.77 18.69 15.12
C LYS A 718 -17.01 19.24 15.85
N PHE A 719 -18.19 18.66 15.62
CA PHE A 719 -19.45 19.05 16.24
C PHE A 719 -19.85 18.19 17.47
N GLY A 720 -18.90 17.41 18.01
CA GLY A 720 -19.10 16.65 19.24
C GLY A 720 -20.07 15.47 19.13
N ARG A 721 -20.24 14.88 17.94
CA ARG A 721 -21.22 13.84 17.62
C ARG A 721 -20.57 12.47 17.43
N GLY A 722 -19.87 11.97 18.44
CA GLY A 722 -19.34 10.62 18.47
C GLY A 722 -20.41 9.52 18.33
N ASP A 723 -21.64 9.79 18.72
CA ASP A 723 -22.80 8.92 18.53
C ASP A 723 -23.10 8.65 17.05
N LEU A 724 -22.99 9.67 16.20
CA LEU A 724 -23.19 9.52 14.74
C LEU A 724 -22.08 8.71 14.09
N PHE A 725 -20.84 8.89 14.55
CA PHE A 725 -19.73 8.04 14.11
C PHE A 725 -20.02 6.57 14.45
N LEU A 726 -20.34 6.25 15.70
CA LEU A 726 -20.64 4.87 16.12
C LEU A 726 -21.81 4.26 15.32
N LYS A 727 -22.83 5.05 15.01
CA LYS A 727 -23.95 4.62 14.15
C LYS A 727 -23.48 4.35 12.71
N ARG A 728 -22.67 5.22 12.14
CA ARG A 728 -22.20 5.09 10.73
C ARG A 728 -21.24 3.90 10.55
N LEU A 729 -20.67 3.36 11.64
CA LEU A 729 -19.87 2.13 11.62
C LEU A 729 -20.69 0.88 11.28
N ASP A 730 -22.01 0.96 11.14
CA ASP A 730 -22.84 -0.17 10.71
C ASP A 730 -22.39 -0.76 9.35
N LEU A 731 -21.84 0.08 8.46
CA LEU A 731 -21.24 -0.40 7.22
C LEU A 731 -20.06 -1.34 7.48
N TRP A 732 -19.16 -1.01 8.40
CA TRP A 732 -18.02 -1.87 8.76
C TRP A 732 -18.44 -3.10 9.56
N ARG A 733 -19.52 -3.01 10.37
CA ARG A 733 -20.12 -4.17 11.03
C ARG A 733 -20.70 -5.13 9.99
N ASP A 734 -21.27 -4.62 8.91
CA ASP A 734 -21.76 -5.43 7.79
C ASP A 734 -20.60 -6.14 7.07
N TYR A 735 -19.47 -5.49 6.87
CA TYR A 735 -18.27 -6.15 6.33
C TYR A 735 -17.84 -7.34 7.19
N VAL A 736 -17.75 -7.16 8.50
CA VAL A 736 -17.43 -8.26 9.43
C VAL A 736 -18.47 -9.37 9.34
N LYS A 737 -19.76 -9.04 9.32
CA LYS A 737 -20.86 -10.01 9.21
C LYS A 737 -20.82 -10.79 7.89
N LYS A 738 -20.40 -10.17 6.80
CA LYS A 738 -20.22 -10.81 5.49
C LYS A 738 -18.95 -11.69 5.43
N GLY A 739 -18.11 -11.74 6.47
CA GLY A 739 -16.89 -12.52 6.52
C GLY A 739 -15.69 -11.87 5.81
N LEU A 740 -15.73 -10.55 5.56
CA LEU A 740 -14.56 -9.84 5.09
C LEU A 740 -13.48 -9.78 6.18
N THR A 741 -12.24 -9.90 5.75
CA THR A 741 -11.07 -9.77 6.62
C THR A 741 -10.29 -8.48 6.39
N THR A 742 -10.77 -7.66 5.46
CA THR A 742 -10.29 -6.35 5.03
C THR A 742 -11.47 -5.42 4.80
N THR A 743 -11.23 -4.18 4.35
CA THR A 743 -12.26 -3.19 4.06
C THR A 743 -12.45 -3.03 2.57
N GLN A 744 -13.70 -2.81 2.14
CA GLN A 744 -14.05 -2.66 0.72
C GLN A 744 -13.73 -1.27 0.16
N GLU A 745 -13.67 -1.17 -1.17
CA GLU A 745 -13.51 0.06 -1.94
C GLU A 745 -14.76 0.95 -1.83
N SER A 746 -15.94 0.37 -2.04
CA SER A 746 -17.22 1.06 -2.00
C SER A 746 -18.26 0.19 -1.27
N PRO A 747 -19.39 0.72 -0.82
CA PRO A 747 -20.50 -0.10 -0.35
C PRO A 747 -21.05 -0.96 -1.50
N ASP A 748 -21.61 -2.12 -1.16
CA ASP A 748 -22.49 -2.81 -2.09
C ASP A 748 -23.77 -1.97 -2.29
N TRP A 749 -24.29 -1.93 -3.51
CA TRP A 749 -25.46 -1.10 -3.82
C TRP A 749 -26.44 -1.79 -4.77
N THR A 750 -27.67 -1.32 -4.79
CA THR A 750 -28.73 -1.82 -5.67
C THR A 750 -29.06 -0.76 -6.69
N ASP A 751 -29.07 -1.11 -7.96
CA ASP A 751 -29.47 -0.19 -9.03
C ASP A 751 -30.99 0.04 -9.07
N GLU A 752 -31.44 0.98 -9.91
CA GLU A 752 -32.85 1.33 -10.06
C GLU A 752 -33.73 0.17 -10.60
N LYS A 753 -33.12 -0.84 -11.20
CA LYS A 753 -33.78 -2.04 -11.74
C LYS A 753 -33.77 -3.22 -10.78
N GLY A 754 -33.23 -3.01 -9.54
CA GLY A 754 -33.09 -4.03 -8.53
C GLY A 754 -31.87 -4.93 -8.72
N GLY A 755 -30.95 -4.60 -9.65
CA GLY A 755 -29.68 -5.29 -9.82
C GLY A 755 -28.75 -5.04 -8.63
N GLN A 756 -28.19 -6.10 -8.04
CA GLN A 756 -27.24 -6.01 -6.95
C GLN A 756 -25.81 -5.82 -7.51
N HIS A 757 -25.09 -4.88 -6.97
CA HIS A 757 -23.70 -4.57 -7.31
C HIS A 757 -22.82 -4.66 -6.09
N GLU A 758 -21.78 -5.49 -6.17
CA GLU A 758 -20.74 -5.56 -5.13
C GLU A 758 -19.63 -4.54 -5.41
N SER A 759 -18.91 -4.18 -4.34
CA SER A 759 -17.64 -3.50 -4.47
C SER A 759 -16.68 -4.31 -5.33
N ARG A 760 -15.93 -3.65 -6.22
CA ARG A 760 -14.93 -4.31 -7.05
C ARG A 760 -13.82 -4.92 -6.20
N SER A 761 -13.31 -4.18 -5.19
CA SER A 761 -12.21 -4.60 -4.34
C SER A 761 -12.66 -4.87 -2.91
N ASP A 762 -12.33 -6.06 -2.39
CA ASP A 762 -12.54 -6.45 -0.98
C ASP A 762 -11.36 -6.02 -0.07
N CYS A 763 -10.31 -5.44 -0.62
CA CYS A 763 -9.15 -4.93 0.13
C CYS A 763 -8.73 -3.55 -0.35
N HIS A 764 -9.27 -2.49 0.27
CA HIS A 764 -9.01 -1.11 -0.09
C HIS A 764 -8.75 -0.27 1.16
N ALA A 765 -7.52 0.26 1.29
CA ALA A 765 -7.07 0.81 2.57
C ALA A 765 -7.65 2.18 2.93
N TRP A 766 -8.28 2.89 1.99
CA TRP A 766 -9.03 4.10 2.35
C TRP A 766 -10.20 3.80 3.31
N GLY A 767 -10.73 2.53 3.32
CA GLY A 767 -11.72 2.07 4.28
C GLY A 767 -11.18 1.77 5.69
N ALA A 768 -9.88 1.90 5.94
CA ALA A 768 -9.27 1.61 7.23
C ALA A 768 -9.35 2.75 8.25
N HIS A 769 -9.87 3.90 7.87
CA HIS A 769 -9.92 5.11 8.69
C HIS A 769 -10.72 5.04 10.02
N PRO A 770 -11.59 4.07 10.31
CA PRO A 770 -12.13 3.95 11.66
C PRO A 770 -11.05 3.85 12.75
N ILE A 771 -9.86 3.28 12.44
CA ILE A 771 -8.72 3.23 13.39
C ILE A 771 -8.31 4.66 13.80
N TRP A 772 -8.19 5.58 12.84
CA TRP A 772 -7.87 6.97 13.11
C TRP A 772 -8.87 7.62 14.04
N PHE A 773 -10.16 7.45 13.79
CA PHE A 773 -11.22 8.08 14.56
C PHE A 773 -11.49 7.44 15.93
N MET A 774 -11.18 6.16 16.11
CA MET A 774 -11.18 5.56 17.45
C MET A 774 -10.17 6.26 18.36
N GLN A 775 -8.99 6.64 17.82
CA GLN A 775 -7.93 7.32 18.56
C GLN A 775 -8.19 8.83 18.70
N THR A 776 -8.44 9.51 17.57
CA THR A 776 -8.47 10.97 17.49
C THR A 776 -9.85 11.57 17.75
N GLY A 777 -10.88 10.75 17.63
CA GLY A 777 -12.29 11.11 17.84
C GLY A 777 -12.84 10.58 19.16
N LEU A 778 -13.08 9.26 19.26
CA LEU A 778 -13.65 8.68 20.48
C LEU A 778 -12.76 8.92 21.69
N ALA A 779 -11.47 8.61 21.61
CA ALA A 779 -10.50 8.89 22.67
C ALA A 779 -10.02 10.36 22.68
N GLY A 780 -10.24 11.10 21.59
CA GLY A 780 -9.97 12.52 21.48
C GLY A 780 -8.50 12.92 21.53
N ILE A 781 -7.58 12.00 21.19
CA ILE A 781 -6.13 12.25 21.28
C ILE A 781 -5.66 12.93 20.00
N ARG A 782 -5.34 14.22 20.07
CA ARG A 782 -4.88 15.01 18.90
C ARG A 782 -3.67 15.87 19.26
N SER A 783 -2.86 16.14 18.27
CA SER A 783 -1.82 17.16 18.38
C SER A 783 -2.44 18.53 18.60
N ALA A 784 -1.91 19.27 19.59
CA ALA A 784 -2.32 20.66 19.90
C ALA A 784 -1.33 21.70 19.40
N ALA A 785 -0.18 21.27 18.83
CA ALA A 785 0.82 22.15 18.25
C ALA A 785 1.64 21.39 17.20
N PRO A 786 2.19 22.07 16.18
CA PRO A 786 3.01 21.42 15.17
C PRO A 786 4.11 20.56 15.78
N PHE A 787 4.47 19.49 15.07
CA PHE A 787 5.47 18.49 15.46
C PHE A 787 5.07 17.68 16.70
N PHE A 788 3.76 17.66 17.02
CA PHE A 788 3.15 16.99 18.16
C PHE A 788 3.83 17.30 19.51
N VAL A 789 4.35 18.52 19.66
CA VAL A 789 5.05 18.94 20.92
C VAL A 789 4.08 19.21 22.07
N LYS A 790 2.77 19.25 21.81
CA LYS A 790 1.69 19.33 22.80
C LYS A 790 0.53 18.42 22.40
N VAL A 791 -0.14 17.84 23.39
CA VAL A 791 -1.35 17.04 23.17
C VAL A 791 -2.60 17.76 23.65
N ARG A 792 -3.69 17.56 22.95
CA ARG A 792 -5.06 17.81 23.43
C ARG A 792 -5.79 16.46 23.50
N VAL A 793 -6.28 16.11 24.68
CA VAL A 793 -7.14 14.93 24.89
C VAL A 793 -8.55 15.43 25.13
N ALA A 794 -9.41 15.32 24.13
CA ALA A 794 -10.79 15.79 24.18
C ALA A 794 -11.73 14.66 23.71
N PRO A 795 -12.04 13.69 24.57
CA PRO A 795 -12.86 12.55 24.18
C PRO A 795 -14.23 12.96 23.68
N CYS A 796 -14.71 12.25 22.65
CA CYS A 796 -16.08 12.35 22.17
C CYS A 796 -16.68 10.94 22.08
N PRO A 797 -16.97 10.31 23.24
CA PRO A 797 -17.26 8.87 23.33
C PRO A 797 -18.62 8.48 22.75
N GLY A 798 -19.47 9.44 22.36
CA GLY A 798 -20.85 9.14 21.96
C GLY A 798 -21.65 8.53 23.12
N ASN A 799 -22.07 7.28 22.93
CA ASN A 799 -22.81 6.50 23.95
C ASN A 799 -21.94 5.51 24.75
N LEU A 800 -20.63 5.54 24.56
CA LEU A 800 -19.71 4.71 25.37
C LEU A 800 -19.59 5.26 26.79
N THR A 801 -19.65 4.38 27.80
CA THR A 801 -19.48 4.70 29.21
C THR A 801 -18.05 4.56 29.70
N GLU A 802 -17.21 3.86 28.95
CA GLU A 802 -15.77 3.74 29.20
C GLU A 802 -15.00 3.47 27.90
N LEU A 803 -13.73 3.87 27.89
CA LEU A 803 -12.81 3.48 26.83
C LEU A 803 -11.36 3.45 27.33
N ARG A 804 -10.58 2.63 26.67
CA ARG A 804 -9.13 2.60 26.79
C ARG A 804 -8.52 2.77 25.42
N ALA A 805 -7.51 3.63 25.31
CA ALA A 805 -6.77 3.80 24.07
C ALA A 805 -5.27 3.99 24.34
N LYS A 806 -4.47 3.52 23.38
CA LYS A 806 -3.04 3.75 23.31
C LYS A 806 -2.74 4.28 21.93
N HIS A 807 -2.26 5.52 21.83
CA HIS A 807 -1.99 6.22 20.58
C HIS A 807 -0.48 6.37 20.36
N PRO A 808 0.06 6.07 19.17
CA PRO A 808 1.45 6.32 18.84
C PRO A 808 1.78 7.82 18.89
N HIS A 809 2.97 8.14 19.42
CA HIS A 809 3.50 9.50 19.44
C HIS A 809 5.00 9.44 19.12
N PRO A 810 5.60 10.41 18.43
CA PRO A 810 7.03 10.38 18.08
C PRO A 810 7.98 10.11 19.27
N GLN A 811 7.60 10.52 20.48
CA GLN A 811 8.40 10.34 21.71
C GLN A 811 7.89 9.20 22.62
N GLY A 812 6.99 8.32 22.13
CA GLY A 812 6.45 7.23 22.93
C GLY A 812 4.98 6.94 22.64
N PHE A 813 4.13 6.92 23.68
CA PHE A 813 2.71 6.66 23.55
C PHE A 813 1.90 7.61 24.44
N ILE A 814 0.71 7.95 23.96
CA ILE A 814 -0.33 8.59 24.77
C ILE A 814 -1.34 7.51 25.11
N GLU A 815 -1.57 7.31 26.40
CA GLU A 815 -2.49 6.27 26.90
C GLU A 815 -3.62 6.92 27.68
N VAL A 816 -4.86 6.48 27.45
CA VAL A 816 -6.04 6.93 28.17
C VAL A 816 -6.81 5.73 28.70
N ASP A 817 -7.28 5.82 29.94
CA ASP A 817 -8.22 4.89 30.57
C ASP A 817 -9.29 5.75 31.26
N LEU A 818 -10.44 5.88 30.61
CA LEU A 818 -11.47 6.86 30.95
C LEU A 818 -12.83 6.21 31.15
N LYS A 819 -13.57 6.71 32.13
CA LYS A 819 -14.97 6.43 32.37
C LYS A 819 -15.77 7.72 32.26
N PHE A 820 -16.95 7.61 31.72
CA PHE A 820 -17.86 8.72 31.48
C PHE A 820 -19.15 8.50 32.25
N ASP A 821 -19.53 9.48 33.06
CA ASP A 821 -20.78 9.47 33.81
C ASP A 821 -21.32 10.90 33.98
N SER A 822 -22.60 11.07 33.64
CA SER A 822 -23.35 12.34 33.87
C SER A 822 -22.62 13.59 33.35
N GLY A 823 -21.98 13.47 32.14
CA GLY A 823 -21.25 14.58 31.51
C GLY A 823 -19.88 14.88 32.11
N LYS A 824 -19.36 14.02 32.99
CA LYS A 824 -18.01 14.09 33.55
C LYS A 824 -17.18 12.91 33.12
N ALA A 825 -15.85 13.11 33.06
CA ALA A 825 -14.91 12.04 32.84
C ALA A 825 -14.04 11.85 34.08
N SER A 826 -13.68 10.58 34.35
CA SER A 826 -12.73 10.21 35.38
C SER A 826 -11.77 9.11 34.88
N GLY A 827 -10.59 9.02 35.47
CA GLY A 827 -9.61 8.01 35.06
C GLY A 827 -8.20 8.54 34.98
N MET A 828 -7.44 8.13 33.92
CA MET A 828 -6.04 8.47 33.76
C MET A 828 -5.69 8.81 32.32
N VAL A 829 -4.81 9.79 32.14
CA VAL A 829 -4.12 10.10 30.89
C VAL A 829 -2.62 10.05 31.15
N LYS A 830 -1.88 9.25 30.36
CA LYS A 830 -0.43 9.23 30.36
C LYS A 830 0.08 9.77 29.04
N THR A 831 1.01 10.73 29.07
CA THR A 831 1.49 11.41 27.87
C THR A 831 2.99 11.69 27.96
N PRO A 832 3.74 11.59 26.81
CA PRO A 832 5.15 11.96 26.74
C PRO A 832 5.38 13.46 26.54
N VAL A 833 4.33 14.25 26.32
CA VAL A 833 4.40 15.71 26.09
C VAL A 833 3.37 16.44 26.94
N PRO A 834 3.58 17.73 27.29
CA PRO A 834 2.56 18.50 27.99
C PRO A 834 1.31 18.72 27.12
N GLY A 835 0.17 19.01 27.75
CA GLY A 835 -1.05 19.23 27.00
C GLY A 835 -2.23 19.67 27.88
N THR A 836 -3.44 19.36 27.38
CA THR A 836 -4.70 19.69 28.06
C THR A 836 -5.71 18.57 27.84
N PHE A 837 -6.36 18.16 28.93
CA PHE A 837 -7.57 17.33 28.88
C PHE A 837 -8.80 18.23 28.90
N VAL A 838 -9.80 17.94 28.04
CA VAL A 838 -11.05 18.71 27.96
C VAL A 838 -12.24 17.77 27.81
N PHE A 839 -13.20 17.80 28.73
CA PHE A 839 -14.46 17.06 28.61
C PHE A 839 -15.54 17.65 29.56
N GLY A 840 -16.79 17.80 29.08
CA GLY A 840 -17.95 18.16 29.92
C GLY A 840 -17.73 19.40 30.77
N GLY A 841 -17.06 20.45 30.25
CA GLY A 841 -16.69 21.65 31.02
C GLY A 841 -15.41 21.52 31.85
N GLN A 842 -14.85 20.31 32.00
CA GLN A 842 -13.54 20.09 32.63
C GLN A 842 -12.43 20.58 31.71
N SER A 843 -11.42 21.27 32.24
CA SER A 843 -10.20 21.65 31.55
C SER A 843 -9.02 21.43 32.49
N ILE A 844 -8.23 20.38 32.26
CA ILE A 844 -7.17 19.92 33.15
C ILE A 844 -5.84 20.00 32.40
N PRO A 845 -4.84 20.77 32.89
CA PRO A 845 -3.48 20.76 32.32
C PRO A 845 -2.87 19.35 32.49
N LEU A 846 -2.25 18.85 31.42
CA LEU A 846 -1.50 17.60 31.42
C LEU A 846 0.00 17.88 31.48
N VAL A 847 0.69 17.20 32.39
CA VAL A 847 2.15 17.16 32.45
C VAL A 847 2.68 15.85 31.88
N VAL A 848 3.96 15.81 31.53
CA VAL A 848 4.63 14.57 31.11
C VAL A 848 4.50 13.50 32.21
N GLY A 849 4.08 12.30 31.81
CA GLY A 849 3.79 11.18 32.71
C GLY A 849 2.31 10.96 32.93
N GLU A 850 1.93 10.41 34.08
CA GLU A 850 0.57 10.03 34.44
C GLU A 850 -0.19 11.21 35.06
N ASN A 851 -1.41 11.44 34.59
CA ASN A 851 -2.30 12.53 35.04
C ASN A 851 -3.66 11.92 35.43
N ALA A 852 -4.07 12.13 36.70
CA ALA A 852 -5.38 11.70 37.17
C ALA A 852 -6.47 12.67 36.67
N ILE A 853 -7.52 12.13 36.08
CA ILE A 853 -8.74 12.83 35.66
C ILE A 853 -9.82 12.56 36.72
N ARG A 854 -10.37 13.63 37.32
CA ARG A 854 -11.33 13.53 38.42
C ARG A 854 -12.54 14.41 38.23
#